data_c12efc0507f67c101e51b0e19a397b66
#
_entry.id   c12efc0507f67c101e51b0e19a397b66
#
_cell.length_a   1.000
_cell.length_b   1.000
_cell.length_c   1.000
_cell.angle_alpha   90.00
_cell.angle_beta   90.00
_cell.angle_gamma   90.00
#
_symmetry.space_group_name_H-M   'P 1'
#
loop_
_entity.id
_entity.type
_entity.pdbx_description
1 polymer ?
#
loop_
_entity_poly.entity_id
_entity_poly.type
_entity_poly.pdbx_seq_one_letter_code
_entity_poly.pdbx_strand_id
1 'polypeptide(L)'
;MDTSKIINFLPKPNIDYQKSSIWNNKKKVCANLYEIKLTKEIKLYQYPYKVIPDIEDGDIRIREKLFRTMFRKIRAEYGHCFVSGNLLYSMKKVEEPKDFNCFLYLKGKTEYVMQIAKCEQTRLIKQEDIKKDPLAKQCIELIIKDILHANPKLEFHRDIFVNTKRKQKIQTDRVSITFYPGFVTSFMETDRGNYLNVTLKNKIIQNESIYDYIKQFRNLGRPETQKTIRDELRLRSFKVCYAKRSYKIDDIIFDRNPQTQTFNCKGRNINLVNYYEEAHKLKVKDLNQPLIIVNRPDAQGNPNNHYFIPEFCQLSGLEDDARKDGFFMRELAKYTKLEPIERVKATNEFIKLLEDPEKVKEDSLSAKEKMELYGIKVSPLNELFDAYYMNETQLVGGNNKIVHANNKTFPLLKKKDMINWLCFYEKSNYKDAENLHLNLDNASKAYGLKISEPEWIEMKNNSSALDWIETADDYFGPGKEREYDFVVFLLGKKDKIYPDLKKHSLCTCGYISQVVKASSIKKKGVMSVCSKILLQLNAKLRGVSYRVNFDNTIKERKFMVVGVDSSRFKGSKTGVAMVATINDTFTDFYNREEIVKEENYKEQLQYCVSSFIEEAVEAYKKQNNGVSPKGIIIYRQGVSLQQKEFLKDEIRLIDSACENRSILYYYILVNTKTTFKFFEKDKYNNYSNPGPGLLIIDGVTNRNFFEFYIQPQEVTQGSATPTCFHVAYGNLNFPEMIPKFTYDLCHIYANWQGTVRIPNVLKCAEKLSKMSAKYMRGELNKNLYLGQAYL
;
A
#
# COMPACT_ATOMS: atom_id res chain seq x y z
N MET A 1 -11.00 30.11 19.20
CA MET A 1 -11.32 29.23 18.07
C MET A 1 -12.51 28.36 18.47
N ASP A 2 -13.58 28.45 17.73
CA ASP A 2 -14.81 27.74 18.06
C ASP A 2 -14.63 26.24 17.75
N THR A 3 -14.46 25.44 18.80
CA THR A 3 -14.22 23.98 18.71
C THR A 3 -15.50 23.18 18.48
N SER A 4 -16.63 23.85 18.22
CA SER A 4 -17.96 23.24 18.23
C SER A 4 -18.45 22.73 16.87
N LYS A 5 -17.77 23.01 15.74
CA LYS A 5 -18.19 22.46 14.44
C LYS A 5 -17.95 20.95 14.40
N ILE A 6 -19.00 20.17 14.56
CA ILE A 6 -19.01 18.73 14.35
C ILE A 6 -18.79 18.48 12.85
N ILE A 7 -17.62 18.00 12.46
CA ILE A 7 -17.35 17.61 11.09
C ILE A 7 -18.08 16.28 10.82
N ASN A 8 -19.13 16.37 10.04
CA ASN A 8 -19.85 15.21 9.53
C ASN A 8 -19.29 14.83 8.16
N PHE A 9 -19.00 13.56 7.96
CA PHE A 9 -18.62 13.06 6.65
C PHE A 9 -19.75 13.24 5.65
N LEU A 10 -19.38 13.54 4.40
CA LEU A 10 -20.34 13.84 3.36
C LEU A 10 -21.25 12.62 3.10
N PRO A 11 -22.58 12.78 3.24
CA PRO A 11 -23.51 11.71 2.93
C PRO A 11 -23.53 11.43 1.42
N LYS A 12 -24.00 10.25 1.07
CA LYS A 12 -24.20 9.90 -0.34
C LYS A 12 -25.17 10.89 -0.98
N PRO A 13 -24.79 11.57 -2.08
CA PRO A 13 -25.66 12.53 -2.72
C PRO A 13 -26.85 11.82 -3.38
N ASN A 14 -28.02 12.44 -3.30
CA ASN A 14 -29.22 11.95 -3.99
C ASN A 14 -29.18 12.36 -5.46
N ILE A 15 -28.42 11.64 -6.27
CA ILE A 15 -28.27 11.88 -7.71
C ILE A 15 -28.85 10.71 -8.48
N ASP A 16 -29.70 11.00 -9.44
CA ASP A 16 -30.17 10.01 -10.40
C ASP A 16 -29.08 9.76 -11.47
N TYR A 17 -28.12 8.94 -11.11
CA TYR A 17 -27.04 8.60 -12.04
C TYR A 17 -27.53 7.93 -13.32
N GLN A 18 -28.74 7.38 -13.38
CA GLN A 18 -29.28 6.79 -14.59
C GLN A 18 -29.54 7.81 -15.70
N LYS A 19 -29.76 9.06 -15.32
CA LYS A 19 -30.01 10.20 -16.24
C LYS A 19 -28.77 11.07 -16.47
N SER A 20 -27.65 10.76 -15.86
CA SER A 20 -26.45 11.59 -15.96
C SER A 20 -25.79 11.49 -17.33
N SER A 21 -25.25 12.60 -17.80
CA SER A 21 -24.55 12.68 -19.11
C SER A 21 -23.07 12.27 -19.04
N ILE A 22 -22.55 11.89 -17.86
CA ILE A 22 -21.12 11.56 -17.71
C ILE A 22 -20.73 10.16 -18.20
N TRP A 23 -21.70 9.32 -18.54
CA TRP A 23 -21.49 7.98 -19.11
C TRP A 23 -22.40 7.72 -20.28
N ASN A 24 -21.99 6.78 -21.11
CA ASN A 24 -22.69 6.39 -22.33
C ASN A 24 -23.15 4.92 -22.32
N ASN A 25 -22.71 4.13 -21.37
CA ASN A 25 -23.02 2.71 -21.36
C ASN A 25 -23.20 2.19 -19.92
N LYS A 26 -24.21 1.36 -19.72
CA LYS A 26 -24.49 0.66 -18.46
C LYS A 26 -24.36 -0.84 -18.69
N LYS A 27 -23.59 -1.49 -17.84
CA LYS A 27 -23.39 -2.95 -17.82
C LYS A 27 -23.64 -3.53 -16.44
N LYS A 28 -23.68 -4.83 -16.36
CA LYS A 28 -23.69 -5.60 -15.12
C LYS A 28 -22.31 -6.23 -14.92
N VAL A 29 -21.78 -6.13 -13.69
CA VAL A 29 -20.49 -6.74 -13.29
C VAL A 29 -20.66 -7.60 -12.05
N CYS A 30 -19.87 -8.66 -11.94
CA CYS A 30 -19.72 -9.42 -10.70
C CYS A 30 -18.63 -8.77 -9.82
N ALA A 31 -18.77 -8.88 -8.50
CA ALA A 31 -17.72 -8.54 -7.55
C ALA A 31 -17.29 -9.79 -6.77
N ASN A 32 -16.09 -9.79 -6.18
CA ASN A 32 -15.62 -10.86 -5.28
C ASN A 32 -16.32 -10.80 -3.90
N LEU A 33 -17.64 -10.71 -3.94
CA LEU A 33 -18.56 -10.64 -2.82
C LEU A 33 -19.48 -11.85 -2.84
N TYR A 34 -19.63 -12.48 -1.69
CA TYR A 34 -20.44 -13.67 -1.51
C TYR A 34 -21.54 -13.36 -0.51
N GLU A 35 -22.78 -13.47 -0.91
CA GLU A 35 -23.92 -13.17 -0.05
C GLU A 35 -23.94 -14.09 1.19
N ILE A 36 -24.09 -13.50 2.36
CA ILE A 36 -24.29 -14.22 3.63
C ILE A 36 -25.76 -14.18 4.00
N LYS A 37 -26.33 -15.36 4.16
CA LYS A 37 -27.68 -15.55 4.67
C LYS A 37 -27.67 -16.31 5.98
N LEU A 38 -28.46 -15.85 6.95
CA LEU A 38 -28.79 -16.62 8.13
C LEU A 38 -30.01 -17.48 7.85
N THR A 39 -29.88 -18.80 8.00
CA THR A 39 -31.01 -19.76 7.87
C THR A 39 -31.82 -19.86 9.14
N LYS A 40 -31.28 -19.35 10.25
CA LYS A 40 -31.93 -19.24 11.57
C LYS A 40 -31.36 -18.06 12.33
N GLU A 41 -32.07 -17.61 13.35
CA GLU A 41 -31.55 -16.61 14.28
C GLU A 41 -30.41 -17.21 15.13
N ILE A 42 -29.35 -16.41 15.31
CA ILE A 42 -28.22 -16.82 16.15
C ILE A 42 -28.40 -16.22 17.53
N LYS A 43 -28.63 -17.07 18.53
CA LYS A 43 -28.76 -16.64 19.92
C LYS A 43 -27.42 -16.79 20.62
N LEU A 44 -26.85 -15.66 21.06
CA LEU A 44 -25.58 -15.61 21.78
C LEU A 44 -25.80 -15.10 23.19
N TYR A 45 -25.26 -15.80 24.14
CA TYR A 45 -25.19 -15.41 25.55
C TYR A 45 -23.83 -14.78 25.80
N GLN A 46 -23.84 -13.60 26.40
CA GLN A 46 -22.63 -12.80 26.65
C GLN A 46 -22.26 -12.92 28.12
N TYR A 47 -21.05 -13.37 28.36
CA TYR A 47 -20.50 -13.57 29.70
C TYR A 47 -19.26 -12.67 29.83
N PRO A 48 -19.29 -11.64 30.68
CA PRO A 48 -18.08 -10.93 31.06
C PRO A 48 -17.11 -11.88 31.75
N TYR A 49 -15.82 -11.70 31.45
CA TYR A 49 -14.80 -12.45 32.16
C TYR A 49 -13.64 -11.54 32.56
N LYS A 50 -13.01 -11.88 33.69
CA LYS A 50 -11.77 -11.29 34.17
C LYS A 50 -10.69 -12.36 34.23
N VAL A 51 -9.44 -11.95 34.02
CA VAL A 51 -8.28 -12.82 34.21
C VAL A 51 -7.48 -12.30 35.38
N ILE A 52 -7.16 -13.18 36.33
CA ILE A 52 -6.37 -12.85 37.54
C ILE A 52 -5.08 -13.68 37.49
N PRO A 53 -3.87 -13.08 37.65
CA PRO A 53 -3.63 -11.65 37.76
C PRO A 53 -4.02 -10.91 36.47
N ASP A 54 -4.32 -9.62 36.60
CA ASP A 54 -4.80 -8.82 35.47
C ASP A 54 -3.76 -8.78 34.35
N ILE A 55 -4.26 -8.80 33.12
CA ILE A 55 -3.43 -8.72 31.92
C ILE A 55 -3.69 -7.34 31.32
N GLU A 56 -2.67 -6.52 31.25
CA GLU A 56 -2.73 -5.20 30.63
C GLU A 56 -3.37 -5.27 29.24
N ASP A 57 -4.15 -4.26 28.88
CA ASP A 57 -4.94 -4.22 27.64
C ASP A 57 -4.11 -4.37 26.36
N GLY A 58 -2.81 -4.13 26.43
CA GLY A 58 -1.86 -4.31 25.31
C GLY A 58 -1.44 -5.75 25.05
N ASP A 59 -1.63 -6.71 25.96
CA ASP A 59 -1.10 -8.07 25.78
C ASP A 59 -2.17 -9.08 25.32
N ILE A 60 -2.77 -8.77 24.20
CA ILE A 60 -3.72 -9.63 23.47
C ILE A 60 -3.20 -11.08 23.33
N ARG A 61 -1.89 -11.28 23.31
CA ARG A 61 -1.25 -12.59 23.10
C ARG A 61 -1.32 -13.49 24.34
N ILE A 62 -1.16 -12.92 25.52
CA ILE A 62 -1.34 -13.68 26.78
C ILE A 62 -2.79 -14.11 26.88
N ARG A 63 -3.71 -13.20 26.62
CA ARG A 63 -5.17 -13.50 26.59
C ARG A 63 -5.50 -14.61 25.60
N GLU A 64 -5.01 -14.53 24.36
CA GLU A 64 -5.23 -15.58 23.36
C GLU A 64 -4.61 -16.93 23.77
N LYS A 65 -3.42 -16.92 24.39
CA LYS A 65 -2.75 -18.14 24.83
C LYS A 65 -3.49 -18.78 26.01
N LEU A 66 -3.92 -18.00 26.97
CA LEU A 66 -4.76 -18.44 28.08
C LEU A 66 -6.04 -19.05 27.55
N PHE A 67 -6.72 -18.33 26.68
CA PHE A 67 -7.97 -18.82 26.10
C PHE A 67 -7.78 -20.15 25.35
N ARG A 68 -6.74 -20.30 24.55
CA ARG A 68 -6.44 -21.56 23.85
C ARG A 68 -6.14 -22.71 24.82
N THR A 69 -5.49 -22.44 25.93
CA THR A 69 -5.14 -23.45 26.94
C THR A 69 -6.36 -23.89 27.74
N MET A 70 -7.24 -22.95 28.07
CA MET A 70 -8.47 -23.23 28.83
C MET A 70 -9.63 -23.67 27.93
N PHE A 71 -9.52 -23.45 26.63
CA PHE A 71 -10.63 -23.54 25.68
C PHE A 71 -11.36 -24.88 25.69
N ARG A 72 -10.64 -25.98 25.92
CA ARG A 72 -11.27 -27.31 26.04
C ARG A 72 -12.17 -27.41 27.29
N LYS A 73 -11.70 -26.85 28.41
CA LYS A 73 -12.48 -26.83 29.68
C LYS A 73 -13.69 -25.90 29.56
N ILE A 74 -13.48 -24.71 28.98
CA ILE A 74 -14.56 -23.74 28.78
C ILE A 74 -15.62 -24.29 27.83
N ARG A 75 -15.23 -24.96 26.75
CA ARG A 75 -16.20 -25.59 25.82
C ARG A 75 -17.00 -26.73 26.41
N ALA A 76 -16.44 -27.49 27.33
CA ALA A 76 -17.16 -28.55 27.99
C ALA A 76 -18.37 -28.00 28.77
N GLU A 77 -18.23 -26.80 29.34
CA GLU A 77 -19.28 -26.17 30.14
C GLU A 77 -20.18 -25.25 29.32
N TYR A 78 -19.58 -24.36 28.57
CA TYR A 78 -20.25 -23.31 27.80
C TYR A 78 -20.63 -23.74 26.38
N GLY A 79 -20.28 -24.95 25.97
CA GLY A 79 -20.52 -25.41 24.60
C GLY A 79 -19.66 -24.66 23.60
N HIS A 80 -20.17 -24.50 22.39
CA HIS A 80 -19.44 -23.76 21.34
C HIS A 80 -19.41 -22.26 21.64
N CYS A 81 -18.22 -21.71 21.78
CA CYS A 81 -18.00 -20.33 22.23
C CYS A 81 -16.79 -19.67 21.55
N PHE A 82 -16.78 -18.35 21.53
CA PHE A 82 -15.67 -17.52 21.09
C PHE A 82 -15.54 -16.27 21.99
N VAL A 83 -14.42 -15.56 21.89
CA VAL A 83 -14.11 -14.41 22.74
C VAL A 83 -13.88 -13.17 21.90
N SER A 84 -14.37 -12.03 22.35
CA SER A 84 -14.08 -10.72 21.82
C SER A 84 -13.96 -9.71 22.97
N GLY A 85 -12.79 -9.07 23.09
CA GLY A 85 -12.49 -8.20 24.24
C GLY A 85 -12.58 -8.97 25.56
N ASN A 86 -13.34 -8.46 26.51
CA ASN A 86 -13.57 -9.05 27.83
C ASN A 86 -14.89 -9.85 27.89
N LEU A 87 -15.45 -10.24 26.75
CA LEU A 87 -16.71 -10.98 26.64
C LEU A 87 -16.48 -12.35 26.03
N LEU A 88 -17.01 -13.38 26.69
CA LEU A 88 -17.20 -14.71 26.15
C LEU A 88 -18.58 -14.80 25.54
N TYR A 89 -18.68 -15.23 24.30
CA TYR A 89 -19.95 -15.49 23.61
C TYR A 89 -20.15 -16.98 23.47
N SER A 90 -21.32 -17.47 23.92
CA SER A 90 -21.71 -18.86 23.81
C SER A 90 -23.11 -18.99 23.23
N MET A 91 -23.38 -20.09 22.54
CA MET A 91 -24.70 -20.45 22.08
C MET A 91 -25.49 -21.22 23.18
N LYS A 92 -24.82 -21.62 24.25
CA LYS A 92 -25.42 -22.33 25.40
C LYS A 92 -25.57 -21.38 26.58
N LYS A 93 -26.75 -21.34 27.19
CA LYS A 93 -26.96 -20.64 28.44
C LYS A 93 -26.39 -21.47 29.59
N VAL A 94 -25.57 -20.85 30.41
CA VAL A 94 -25.01 -21.40 31.63
C VAL A 94 -25.50 -20.54 32.78
N GLU A 95 -26.26 -21.19 33.72
CA GLU A 95 -26.94 -20.47 34.80
C GLU A 95 -25.94 -20.05 35.90
N GLU A 96 -24.96 -20.91 36.19
CA GLU A 96 -24.00 -20.67 37.25
C GLU A 96 -22.62 -20.32 36.63
N PRO A 97 -22.00 -19.22 37.05
CA PRO A 97 -20.66 -18.86 36.61
C PRO A 97 -19.63 -19.87 37.11
N LYS A 98 -18.60 -20.13 36.31
CA LYS A 98 -17.50 -21.03 36.65
C LYS A 98 -16.17 -20.37 36.43
N ASP A 99 -15.24 -20.63 37.35
CA ASP A 99 -13.84 -20.20 37.24
C ASP A 99 -12.99 -21.29 36.60
N PHE A 100 -12.04 -20.89 35.78
CA PHE A 100 -11.11 -21.78 35.09
C PHE A 100 -9.68 -21.45 35.42
N ASN A 101 -8.95 -22.38 35.98
CA ASN A 101 -7.55 -22.22 36.33
C ASN A 101 -6.63 -22.70 35.18
N CYS A 102 -5.59 -21.93 34.92
CA CYS A 102 -4.60 -22.24 33.91
C CYS A 102 -3.20 -21.82 34.36
N PHE A 103 -2.24 -22.71 34.21
CA PHE A 103 -0.84 -22.41 34.43
C PHE A 103 -0.18 -22.04 33.10
N LEU A 104 0.32 -20.82 33.01
CA LEU A 104 1.14 -20.41 31.87
C LEU A 104 2.60 -20.23 32.28
N TYR A 105 3.49 -20.87 31.50
CA TYR A 105 4.92 -20.68 31.62
C TYR A 105 5.37 -19.57 30.66
N LEU A 106 5.35 -18.32 31.12
CA LEU A 106 5.78 -17.18 30.31
C LEU A 106 7.09 -16.54 30.84
N LYS A 107 7.17 -16.28 32.13
CA LYS A 107 8.34 -15.79 32.86
C LYS A 107 8.44 -16.46 34.23
N GLY A 108 8.20 -17.77 34.31
CA GLY A 108 7.95 -18.53 35.53
C GLY A 108 6.61 -19.25 35.45
N LYS A 109 6.29 -20.03 36.45
CA LYS A 109 4.98 -20.67 36.57
C LYS A 109 4.01 -19.65 37.15
N THR A 110 3.26 -18.97 36.29
CA THR A 110 2.20 -18.07 36.75
C THR A 110 0.87 -18.79 36.57
N GLU A 111 0.11 -18.87 37.66
CA GLU A 111 -1.26 -19.34 37.63
C GLU A 111 -2.15 -18.17 37.25
N TYR A 112 -2.99 -18.42 36.23
CA TYR A 112 -4.04 -17.49 35.85
C TYR A 112 -5.39 -18.12 36.10
N VAL A 113 -6.29 -17.34 36.65
CA VAL A 113 -7.70 -17.73 36.86
C VAL A 113 -8.52 -16.88 35.89
N MET A 114 -9.31 -17.53 35.05
CA MET A 114 -10.34 -16.86 34.28
C MET A 114 -11.65 -16.97 35.02
N GLN A 115 -12.12 -15.88 35.58
CA GLN A 115 -13.41 -15.76 36.25
C GLN A 115 -14.45 -15.33 35.24
N ILE A 116 -15.43 -16.19 34.94
CA ILE A 116 -16.52 -15.88 34.04
C ILE A 116 -17.72 -15.50 34.87
N ALA A 117 -18.25 -14.31 34.70
CA ALA A 117 -19.39 -13.77 35.41
C ALA A 117 -20.72 -14.39 34.88
N LYS A 118 -21.83 -14.10 35.56
CA LYS A 118 -23.18 -14.46 35.07
C LYS A 118 -23.44 -13.82 33.71
N CYS A 119 -24.33 -14.45 32.95
CA CYS A 119 -24.80 -13.92 31.68
C CYS A 119 -25.43 -12.53 31.89
N GLU A 120 -24.81 -11.49 31.35
CA GLU A 120 -25.36 -10.12 31.42
C GLU A 120 -26.40 -9.86 30.36
N GLN A 121 -26.14 -10.33 29.15
CA GLN A 121 -27.03 -10.09 28.02
C GLN A 121 -27.19 -11.33 27.15
N THR A 122 -28.42 -11.49 26.66
CA THR A 122 -28.71 -12.41 25.57
C THR A 122 -28.88 -11.60 24.30
N ARG A 123 -28.05 -11.89 23.29
CA ARG A 123 -28.15 -11.24 22.00
C ARG A 123 -28.73 -12.17 20.96
N LEU A 124 -29.81 -11.75 20.36
CA LEU A 124 -30.40 -12.41 19.21
C LEU A 124 -29.96 -11.71 17.93
N ILE A 125 -29.26 -12.41 17.04
CA ILE A 125 -28.81 -11.87 15.77
C ILE A 125 -29.74 -12.38 14.67
N LYS A 126 -30.51 -11.49 14.09
CA LYS A 126 -31.34 -11.71 12.92
C LYS A 126 -30.71 -11.19 11.66
N GLN A 127 -31.15 -11.65 10.51
CA GLN A 127 -30.65 -11.17 9.21
C GLN A 127 -30.75 -9.64 9.05
N GLU A 128 -31.79 -9.04 9.58
CA GLU A 128 -32.03 -7.59 9.55
C GLU A 128 -31.14 -6.80 10.51
N ASP A 129 -30.76 -7.39 11.65
CA ASP A 129 -29.92 -6.75 12.67
C ASP A 129 -28.50 -6.59 12.18
N ILE A 130 -28.02 -7.50 11.32
CA ILE A 130 -26.67 -7.42 10.76
C ILE A 130 -26.44 -6.09 10.03
N LYS A 131 -27.49 -5.48 9.46
CA LYS A 131 -27.40 -4.19 8.77
C LYS A 131 -27.27 -2.99 9.72
N LYS A 132 -27.76 -3.09 10.95
CA LYS A 132 -27.93 -1.96 11.87
C LYS A 132 -26.96 -1.99 13.06
N ASP A 133 -26.54 -3.19 13.49
CA ASP A 133 -25.77 -3.39 14.71
C ASP A 133 -24.30 -3.70 14.41
N PRO A 134 -23.34 -2.82 14.76
CA PRO A 134 -21.91 -3.07 14.60
C PRO A 134 -21.40 -4.30 15.35
N LEU A 135 -22.01 -4.63 16.50
CA LEU A 135 -21.64 -5.81 17.28
C LEU A 135 -22.13 -7.09 16.61
N ALA A 136 -23.30 -7.08 15.98
CA ALA A 136 -23.76 -8.21 15.17
C ALA A 136 -22.81 -8.50 14.02
N LYS A 137 -22.31 -7.47 13.33
CA LYS A 137 -21.27 -7.58 12.28
C LYS A 137 -20.00 -8.22 12.82
N GLN A 138 -19.51 -7.74 13.95
CA GLN A 138 -18.32 -8.29 14.61
C GLN A 138 -18.51 -9.77 14.98
N CYS A 139 -19.66 -10.13 15.50
CA CYS A 139 -19.98 -11.52 15.80
C CYS A 139 -19.94 -12.42 14.56
N ILE A 140 -20.51 -11.97 13.44
CA ILE A 140 -20.49 -12.74 12.18
C ILE A 140 -19.05 -12.90 11.68
N GLU A 141 -18.20 -11.86 11.73
CA GLU A 141 -16.78 -11.98 11.37
C GLU A 141 -16.04 -13.01 12.23
N LEU A 142 -16.28 -13.02 13.54
CA LEU A 142 -15.67 -13.98 14.46
C LEU A 142 -16.16 -15.40 14.19
N ILE A 143 -17.44 -15.58 13.90
CA ILE A 143 -18.01 -16.86 13.53
C ILE A 143 -17.39 -17.38 12.23
N ILE A 144 -17.27 -16.56 11.20
CA ILE A 144 -16.62 -16.97 9.93
C ILE A 144 -15.16 -17.38 10.19
N LYS A 145 -14.42 -16.64 11.00
CA LYS A 145 -13.04 -17.02 11.38
C LYS A 145 -13.02 -18.35 12.15
N ASP A 146 -13.97 -18.57 13.06
CA ASP A 146 -14.05 -19.83 13.80
C ASP A 146 -14.37 -21.02 12.88
N ILE A 147 -15.24 -20.85 11.88
CA ILE A 147 -15.51 -21.83 10.84
C ILE A 147 -14.23 -22.16 10.05
N LEU A 148 -13.50 -21.16 9.60
CA LEU A 148 -12.26 -21.34 8.84
C LEU A 148 -11.15 -22.03 9.65
N HIS A 149 -11.07 -21.75 10.94
CA HIS A 149 -10.14 -22.45 11.84
C HIS A 149 -10.47 -23.93 12.05
N ALA A 150 -11.68 -24.36 11.76
CA ALA A 150 -12.07 -25.76 11.82
C ALA A 150 -11.62 -26.58 10.60
N ASN A 151 -11.17 -25.94 9.53
CA ASN A 151 -10.71 -26.61 8.33
C ASN A 151 -9.23 -27.05 8.46
N PRO A 152 -8.90 -28.35 8.38
CA PRO A 152 -7.54 -28.86 8.55
C PRO A 152 -6.58 -28.50 7.41
N LYS A 153 -7.12 -28.08 6.24
CA LYS A 153 -6.34 -27.67 5.07
C LYS A 153 -5.79 -26.26 5.20
N LEU A 154 -6.26 -25.49 6.19
CA LEU A 154 -5.95 -24.10 6.38
C LEU A 154 -5.02 -23.87 7.58
N GLU A 155 -4.02 -23.04 7.40
CA GLU A 155 -3.22 -22.48 8.48
C GLU A 155 -3.42 -20.97 8.57
N PHE A 156 -3.68 -20.47 9.76
CA PHE A 156 -3.81 -19.04 9.99
C PHE A 156 -2.46 -18.41 10.32
N HIS A 157 -2.09 -17.40 9.54
CA HIS A 157 -0.87 -16.61 9.73
C HIS A 157 -1.21 -15.13 9.83
N ARG A 158 -1.29 -14.60 11.03
CA ARG A 158 -1.73 -13.24 11.36
C ARG A 158 -3.17 -12.98 10.89
N ASP A 159 -3.34 -12.50 9.66
CA ASP A 159 -4.61 -12.12 9.03
C ASP A 159 -4.93 -12.96 7.78
N ILE A 160 -4.06 -13.91 7.43
CA ILE A 160 -4.16 -14.70 6.20
C ILE A 160 -4.42 -16.17 6.55
N PHE A 161 -5.42 -16.76 5.92
CA PHE A 161 -5.58 -18.21 5.85
C PHE A 161 -4.82 -18.74 4.64
N VAL A 162 -3.83 -19.57 4.84
CA VAL A 162 -3.04 -20.18 3.77
C VAL A 162 -3.40 -21.65 3.61
N ASN A 163 -3.53 -22.09 2.36
CA ASN A 163 -3.73 -23.50 2.04
C ASN A 163 -2.37 -24.20 1.94
N THR A 164 -2.03 -24.96 2.96
CA THR A 164 -0.73 -25.64 3.05
C THR A 164 -0.60 -26.82 2.11
N LYS A 165 -1.71 -27.43 1.69
CA LYS A 165 -1.72 -28.53 0.72
C LYS A 165 -1.43 -28.06 -0.71
N ARG A 166 -1.62 -26.77 -1.01
CA ARG A 166 -1.42 -26.15 -2.34
C ARG A 166 -0.12 -25.34 -2.44
N LYS A 167 0.82 -25.56 -1.54
CA LYS A 167 2.12 -24.88 -1.61
C LYS A 167 2.87 -25.21 -2.91
N GLN A 168 3.54 -24.21 -3.46
CA GLN A 168 4.38 -24.32 -4.65
C GLN A 168 5.81 -23.91 -4.31
N LYS A 169 6.79 -24.69 -4.76
CA LYS A 169 8.20 -24.33 -4.67
C LYS A 169 8.62 -23.67 -5.98
N ILE A 170 9.15 -22.46 -5.91
CA ILE A 170 9.69 -21.73 -7.05
C ILE A 170 11.19 -21.58 -6.79
N GLN A 171 12.00 -22.11 -7.70
CA GLN A 171 13.44 -22.14 -7.57
C GLN A 171 14.12 -21.69 -8.86
N THR A 172 15.09 -20.81 -8.73
CA THR A 172 16.07 -20.43 -9.75
C THR A 172 17.47 -20.61 -9.18
N ASP A 173 18.50 -20.34 -9.96
CA ASP A 173 19.90 -20.44 -9.51
C ASP A 173 20.21 -19.50 -8.33
N ARG A 174 19.42 -18.42 -8.17
CA ARG A 174 19.68 -17.36 -7.18
C ARG A 174 18.62 -17.27 -6.08
N VAL A 175 17.42 -17.76 -6.32
CA VAL A 175 16.29 -17.55 -5.41
C VAL A 175 15.51 -18.85 -5.26
N SER A 176 15.28 -19.26 -4.03
CA SER A 176 14.44 -20.41 -3.69
C SER A 176 13.37 -20.00 -2.68
N ILE A 177 12.09 -20.08 -3.09
CA ILE A 177 10.96 -19.73 -2.24
C ILE A 177 9.91 -20.83 -2.21
N THR A 178 9.14 -20.86 -1.13
CA THR A 178 7.87 -21.57 -1.07
C THR A 178 6.72 -20.55 -1.07
N PHE A 179 5.88 -20.67 -2.06
CA PHE A 179 4.67 -19.88 -2.25
C PHE A 179 3.47 -20.63 -1.66
N TYR A 180 2.72 -19.95 -0.82
CA TYR A 180 1.49 -20.46 -0.22
C TYR A 180 0.30 -19.62 -0.71
N PRO A 181 -0.60 -20.19 -1.52
CA PRO A 181 -1.84 -19.51 -1.86
C PRO A 181 -2.72 -19.37 -0.60
N GLY A 182 -3.31 -18.22 -0.44
CA GLY A 182 -4.14 -17.93 0.72
C GLY A 182 -5.18 -16.87 0.42
N PHE A 183 -5.94 -16.52 1.45
CA PHE A 183 -7.00 -15.52 1.37
C PHE A 183 -7.20 -14.81 2.68
N VAL A 184 -7.82 -13.65 2.57
CA VAL A 184 -8.32 -12.83 3.66
C VAL A 184 -9.81 -12.64 3.42
N THR A 185 -10.57 -12.71 4.48
CA THR A 185 -12.00 -12.43 4.45
C THR A 185 -12.32 -11.20 5.26
N SER A 186 -13.29 -10.43 4.81
CA SER A 186 -13.88 -9.34 5.57
C SER A 186 -15.37 -9.30 5.32
N PHE A 187 -16.11 -8.95 6.36
CA PHE A 187 -17.54 -8.73 6.26
C PHE A 187 -17.79 -7.34 5.68
N MET A 188 -18.64 -7.25 4.68
CA MET A 188 -18.98 -6.01 4.00
C MET A 188 -20.48 -5.78 4.01
N GLU A 189 -20.86 -4.59 4.44
CA GLU A 189 -22.22 -4.10 4.30
C GLU A 189 -22.28 -3.18 3.09
N THR A 190 -23.24 -3.43 2.23
CA THR A 190 -23.52 -2.62 1.04
C THR A 190 -24.97 -2.18 1.01
N ASP A 191 -25.32 -1.36 0.04
CA ASP A 191 -26.72 -0.92 -0.18
C ASP A 191 -27.66 -2.10 -0.40
N ARG A 192 -27.16 -3.21 -0.97
CA ARG A 192 -27.98 -4.37 -1.36
C ARG A 192 -28.05 -5.44 -0.29
N GLY A 193 -27.02 -5.61 0.52
CA GLY A 193 -27.02 -6.69 1.49
C GLY A 193 -25.71 -6.86 2.25
N ASN A 194 -25.59 -8.03 2.87
CA ASN A 194 -24.45 -8.43 3.65
C ASN A 194 -23.61 -9.44 2.89
N TYR A 195 -22.34 -9.16 2.73
CA TYR A 195 -21.44 -9.96 1.91
C TYR A 195 -20.16 -10.32 2.66
N LEU A 196 -19.64 -11.49 2.33
CA LEU A 196 -18.27 -11.87 2.63
C LEU A 196 -17.39 -11.46 1.45
N ASN A 197 -16.51 -10.50 1.65
CA ASN A 197 -15.46 -10.20 0.69
C ASN A 197 -14.32 -11.22 0.84
N VAL A 198 -13.97 -11.89 -0.24
CA VAL A 198 -12.89 -12.87 -0.28
C VAL A 198 -11.78 -12.37 -1.18
N THR A 199 -10.64 -12.05 -0.58
CA THR A 199 -9.47 -11.55 -1.30
C THR A 199 -8.34 -12.56 -1.26
N LEU A 200 -7.83 -12.95 -2.43
CA LEU A 200 -6.66 -13.80 -2.52
C LEU A 200 -5.41 -13.04 -2.05
N LYS A 201 -4.72 -13.60 -1.09
CA LYS A 201 -3.49 -13.04 -0.53
C LYS A 201 -2.50 -14.17 -0.27
N ASN A 202 -1.37 -14.09 -0.90
CA ASN A 202 -0.40 -15.16 -0.90
C ASN A 202 0.68 -14.90 0.14
N LYS A 203 1.24 -15.97 0.71
CA LYS A 203 2.40 -15.89 1.59
C LYS A 203 3.61 -16.49 0.90
N ILE A 204 4.71 -15.78 0.92
CA ILE A 204 6.00 -16.20 0.38
C ILE A 204 6.96 -16.38 1.55
N ILE A 205 7.64 -17.51 1.57
CA ILE A 205 8.68 -17.85 2.56
C ILE A 205 9.91 -18.25 1.77
N GLN A 206 11.07 -17.69 2.12
CA GLN A 206 12.35 -18.09 1.56
C GLN A 206 12.73 -19.44 2.12
N ASN A 207 13.27 -20.32 1.28
CA ASN A 207 13.67 -21.68 1.70
C ASN A 207 15.02 -21.67 2.41
N GLU A 208 15.85 -20.66 2.13
CA GLU A 208 17.14 -20.47 2.81
C GLU A 208 16.91 -19.89 4.21
N SER A 209 17.80 -20.29 5.12
CA SER A 209 17.82 -19.69 6.45
C SER A 209 18.38 -18.26 6.41
N ILE A 210 18.05 -17.47 7.44
CA ILE A 210 18.66 -16.14 7.59
C ILE A 210 20.18 -16.27 7.75
N TYR A 211 20.65 -17.37 8.31
CA TYR A 211 22.08 -17.61 8.44
C TYR A 211 22.75 -17.86 7.09
N ASP A 212 22.13 -18.61 6.18
CA ASP A 212 22.64 -18.82 4.83
C ASP A 212 22.69 -17.50 4.05
N TYR A 213 21.70 -16.62 4.25
CA TYR A 213 21.72 -15.26 3.71
C TYR A 213 22.87 -14.42 4.26
N ILE A 214 23.12 -14.46 5.57
CA ILE A 214 24.23 -13.73 6.20
C ILE A 214 25.59 -14.23 5.66
N LYS A 215 25.77 -15.53 5.43
CA LYS A 215 26.99 -16.11 4.87
C LYS A 215 27.36 -15.63 3.47
N GLN A 216 26.42 -15.10 2.70
CA GLN A 216 26.71 -14.55 1.37
C GLN A 216 27.55 -13.27 1.44
N PHE A 217 27.59 -12.57 2.57
CA PHE A 217 28.41 -11.41 2.77
C PHE A 217 29.85 -11.80 3.08
N ARG A 218 30.80 -11.17 2.38
CA ARG A 218 32.24 -11.34 2.66
C ARG A 218 32.64 -10.45 3.84
N ASN A 219 33.64 -10.89 4.62
CA ASN A 219 34.23 -10.11 5.73
C ASN A 219 33.22 -9.76 6.83
N LEU A 220 32.51 -10.76 7.35
CA LEU A 220 31.51 -10.61 8.42
C LEU A 220 32.06 -9.94 9.71
N GLY A 221 33.36 -10.01 9.94
CA GLY A 221 34.02 -9.35 11.09
C GLY A 221 34.14 -7.82 10.97
N ARG A 222 33.92 -7.23 9.77
CA ARG A 222 34.05 -5.78 9.59
C ARG A 222 32.78 -5.04 10.04
N PRO A 223 32.91 -3.96 10.82
CA PRO A 223 31.76 -3.17 11.29
C PRO A 223 30.84 -2.67 10.16
N GLU A 224 31.41 -2.28 9.03
CA GLU A 224 30.67 -1.81 7.83
C GLU A 224 29.81 -2.92 7.22
N THR A 225 30.34 -4.16 7.15
CA THR A 225 29.58 -5.32 6.67
C THR A 225 28.46 -5.66 7.64
N GLN A 226 28.71 -5.64 8.93
CA GLN A 226 27.72 -5.88 9.97
C GLN A 226 26.62 -4.83 9.95
N LYS A 227 26.98 -3.56 9.75
CA LYS A 227 26.02 -2.46 9.57
C LYS A 227 25.14 -2.68 8.35
N THR A 228 25.73 -3.07 7.23
CA THR A 228 24.96 -3.37 6.00
C THR A 228 23.95 -4.48 6.23
N ILE A 229 24.35 -5.57 6.88
CA ILE A 229 23.45 -6.70 7.21
C ILE A 229 22.32 -6.26 8.14
N ARG A 230 22.62 -5.47 9.17
CA ARG A 230 21.59 -4.90 10.06
C ARG A 230 20.59 -4.05 9.29
N ASP A 231 21.07 -3.12 8.45
CA ASP A 231 20.23 -2.21 7.68
C ASP A 231 19.34 -2.96 6.67
N GLU A 232 19.82 -4.06 6.09
CA GLU A 232 19.06 -4.87 5.14
C GLU A 232 18.02 -5.77 5.80
N LEU A 233 18.31 -6.33 6.96
CA LEU A 233 17.45 -7.30 7.63
C LEU A 233 16.51 -6.68 8.66
N ARG A 234 16.83 -5.52 9.18
CA ARG A 234 16.00 -4.79 10.16
C ARG A 234 14.60 -4.56 9.60
N LEU A 235 13.60 -4.73 10.45
CA LEU A 235 12.16 -4.60 10.15
C LEU A 235 11.60 -5.66 9.18
N ARG A 236 12.40 -6.60 8.69
CA ARG A 236 11.90 -7.73 7.90
C ARG A 236 11.21 -8.77 8.78
N SER A 237 10.22 -9.43 8.21
CA SER A 237 9.50 -10.50 8.90
C SER A 237 10.15 -11.85 8.61
N PHE A 238 10.23 -12.70 9.61
CA PHE A 238 10.72 -14.07 9.46
C PHE A 238 9.79 -15.08 10.14
N LYS A 239 9.86 -16.32 9.68
CA LYS A 239 9.20 -17.49 10.27
C LYS A 239 10.24 -18.38 10.91
N VAL A 240 9.96 -18.93 12.10
CA VAL A 240 10.79 -19.97 12.72
C VAL A 240 10.39 -21.34 12.22
N CYS A 241 11.35 -22.25 12.03
CA CYS A 241 11.09 -23.58 11.48
C CYS A 241 10.37 -24.52 12.48
N TYR A 242 10.56 -24.31 13.77
CA TYR A 242 10.04 -25.17 14.87
C TYR A 242 8.65 -24.75 15.39
N ALA A 243 8.09 -23.66 14.89
CA ALA A 243 6.76 -23.23 15.31
C ALA A 243 6.02 -22.51 14.16
N LYS A 244 4.69 -22.54 14.20
CA LYS A 244 3.85 -21.77 13.25
C LYS A 244 3.81 -20.28 13.61
N ARG A 245 4.98 -19.66 13.88
CA ARG A 245 5.09 -18.27 14.32
C ARG A 245 5.98 -17.46 13.40
N SER A 246 5.61 -16.21 13.21
CA SER A 246 6.40 -15.23 12.48
C SER A 246 6.68 -14.03 13.37
N TYR A 247 7.86 -13.45 13.21
CA TYR A 247 8.36 -12.34 14.00
C TYR A 247 8.89 -11.25 13.06
N LYS A 248 9.19 -10.09 13.60
CA LYS A 248 9.87 -9.00 12.90
C LYS A 248 11.25 -8.82 13.52
N ILE A 249 12.27 -8.63 12.71
CA ILE A 249 13.63 -8.40 13.14
C ILE A 249 13.73 -6.96 13.64
N ASP A 250 14.10 -6.77 14.89
CA ASP A 250 14.38 -5.43 15.41
C ASP A 250 15.87 -5.10 15.28
N ASP A 251 16.75 -6.09 15.50
CA ASP A 251 18.18 -5.93 15.26
C ASP A 251 18.87 -7.30 15.07
N ILE A 252 20.16 -7.25 14.67
CA ILE A 252 21.07 -8.41 14.62
C ILE A 252 22.35 -8.03 15.36
N ILE A 253 22.76 -8.91 16.28
CA ILE A 253 23.97 -8.71 17.08
C ILE A 253 25.05 -9.72 16.67
N PHE A 254 26.27 -9.24 16.58
CA PHE A 254 27.45 -9.98 16.17
C PHE A 254 28.46 -10.21 17.32
N ASP A 255 28.27 -9.53 18.45
CA ASP A 255 29.09 -9.63 19.65
C ASP A 255 28.71 -10.79 20.58
N ARG A 256 27.59 -11.43 20.30
CA ARG A 256 27.09 -12.60 21.03
C ARG A 256 26.71 -13.70 20.07
N ASN A 257 26.79 -14.95 20.55
CA ASN A 257 26.48 -16.14 19.78
C ASN A 257 25.58 -17.10 20.58
N PRO A 258 25.09 -18.20 19.97
CA PRO A 258 24.24 -19.17 20.65
C PRO A 258 24.79 -19.78 21.93
N GLN A 259 26.13 -19.90 22.07
CA GLN A 259 26.77 -20.43 23.25
C GLN A 259 26.86 -19.41 24.39
N THR A 260 27.20 -18.16 24.05
CA THR A 260 27.43 -17.11 25.03
C THR A 260 26.14 -16.44 25.54
N GLN A 261 25.07 -16.45 24.72
CA GLN A 261 23.80 -15.86 25.13
C GLN A 261 23.01 -16.81 26.01
N THR A 262 22.87 -16.40 27.27
CA THR A 262 22.05 -17.11 28.27
C THR A 262 20.77 -16.35 28.58
N PHE A 263 19.80 -17.04 29.11
CA PHE A 263 18.57 -16.47 29.66
C PHE A 263 17.96 -17.40 30.72
N ASN A 264 17.12 -16.83 31.58
CA ASN A 264 16.43 -17.62 32.59
C ASN A 264 15.25 -18.38 31.96
N CYS A 265 15.33 -19.68 31.96
CA CYS A 265 14.25 -20.56 31.53
C CYS A 265 13.76 -21.40 32.72
N LYS A 266 12.56 -21.09 33.22
CA LYS A 266 11.94 -21.81 34.36
C LYS A 266 12.81 -21.86 35.63
N GLY A 267 13.50 -20.76 35.95
CA GLY A 267 14.37 -20.68 37.14
C GLY A 267 15.80 -21.21 36.92
N ARG A 268 16.10 -21.79 35.76
CA ARG A 268 17.47 -22.21 35.38
C ARG A 268 18.05 -21.26 34.35
N ASN A 269 19.30 -20.86 34.56
CA ASN A 269 20.03 -20.11 33.54
C ASN A 269 20.55 -21.10 32.50
N ILE A 270 20.10 -20.95 31.24
CA ILE A 270 20.42 -21.88 30.13
C ILE A 270 20.88 -21.06 28.93
N ASN A 271 21.84 -21.54 28.15
CA ASN A 271 22.23 -20.95 26.89
C ASN A 271 21.28 -21.34 25.75
N LEU A 272 21.34 -20.62 24.64
CA LEU A 272 20.44 -20.86 23.50
C LEU A 272 20.65 -22.26 22.90
N VAL A 273 21.86 -22.77 22.83
CA VAL A 273 22.17 -24.12 22.27
C VAL A 273 21.40 -25.19 23.03
N ASN A 274 21.57 -25.23 24.36
CA ASN A 274 20.92 -26.21 25.21
C ASN A 274 19.38 -26.03 25.19
N TYR A 275 18.90 -24.79 25.17
CA TYR A 275 17.47 -24.53 25.08
C TYR A 275 16.84 -25.09 23.80
N TYR A 276 17.48 -24.85 22.63
CA TYR A 276 16.94 -25.35 21.37
C TYR A 276 16.99 -26.89 21.28
N GLU A 277 18.00 -27.49 21.85
CA GLU A 277 18.10 -28.95 21.93
C GLU A 277 17.06 -29.55 22.88
N GLU A 278 16.90 -29.01 24.09
CA GLU A 278 15.92 -29.51 25.09
C GLU A 278 14.47 -29.27 24.66
N ALA A 279 14.13 -28.02 24.24
CA ALA A 279 12.76 -27.60 24.00
C ALA A 279 12.23 -27.91 22.60
N HIS A 280 13.12 -27.93 21.60
CA HIS A 280 12.72 -28.05 20.20
C HIS A 280 13.35 -29.25 19.47
N LYS A 281 14.25 -29.98 20.15
CA LYS A 281 15.02 -31.12 19.57
C LYS A 281 15.81 -30.70 18.32
N LEU A 282 16.30 -29.45 18.31
CA LEU A 282 17.09 -28.89 17.22
C LEU A 282 18.56 -28.77 17.64
N LYS A 283 19.45 -29.30 16.83
CA LYS A 283 20.89 -29.19 17.03
C LYS A 283 21.44 -28.03 16.22
N VAL A 284 22.10 -27.08 16.90
CA VAL A 284 22.74 -25.92 16.27
C VAL A 284 24.01 -26.39 15.57
N LYS A 285 24.17 -26.07 14.29
CA LYS A 285 25.34 -26.46 13.49
C LYS A 285 26.51 -25.50 13.66
N ASP A 286 26.23 -24.20 13.61
CA ASP A 286 27.23 -23.16 13.81
C ASP A 286 27.01 -22.45 15.14
N LEU A 287 27.94 -22.65 16.06
CA LEU A 287 27.86 -22.09 17.41
C LEU A 287 28.28 -20.62 17.49
N ASN A 288 28.97 -20.12 16.44
CA ASN A 288 29.50 -18.75 16.38
C ASN A 288 28.63 -17.79 15.53
N GLN A 289 27.46 -18.23 15.08
CA GLN A 289 26.57 -17.38 14.29
C GLN A 289 26.02 -16.21 15.11
N PRO A 290 25.73 -15.03 14.46
CA PRO A 290 25.10 -13.91 15.11
C PRO A 290 23.69 -14.25 15.59
N LEU A 291 23.09 -13.36 16.39
CA LEU A 291 21.73 -13.57 16.90
C LEU A 291 20.77 -12.50 16.38
N ILE A 292 19.54 -12.91 16.12
CA ILE A 292 18.43 -12.02 15.79
C ILE A 292 17.77 -11.57 17.08
N ILE A 293 17.57 -10.27 17.23
CA ILE A 293 16.80 -9.67 18.32
C ILE A 293 15.39 -9.36 17.86
N VAL A 294 14.44 -9.75 18.68
CA VAL A 294 13.05 -9.31 18.63
C VAL A 294 12.72 -8.65 19.98
N ASN A 295 12.56 -7.36 19.96
CA ASN A 295 12.21 -6.60 21.16
C ASN A 295 10.70 -6.75 21.42
N ARG A 296 10.36 -7.21 22.61
CA ARG A 296 8.99 -7.29 23.10
C ARG A 296 8.98 -6.71 24.50
N PRO A 297 8.40 -5.54 24.69
CA PRO A 297 8.27 -4.99 26.03
C PRO A 297 7.60 -6.02 26.93
N ASP A 298 8.05 -6.07 28.18
CA ASP A 298 7.39 -6.87 29.21
C ASP A 298 6.07 -6.22 29.66
N ALA A 299 5.42 -6.81 30.67
CA ALA A 299 4.18 -6.31 31.19
C ALA A 299 4.28 -4.90 31.81
N GLN A 300 5.48 -4.50 32.19
CA GLN A 300 5.78 -3.17 32.72
C GLN A 300 6.30 -2.18 31.66
N GLY A 301 6.27 -2.56 30.39
CA GLY A 301 6.77 -1.71 29.29
C GLY A 301 8.28 -1.70 29.11
N ASN A 302 9.04 -2.46 29.92
CA ASN A 302 10.49 -2.50 29.81
C ASN A 302 10.93 -3.30 28.57
N PRO A 303 12.02 -2.90 27.89
CA PRO A 303 12.54 -3.64 26.74
C PRO A 303 12.91 -5.07 27.15
N ASN A 304 12.29 -6.04 26.50
CA ASN A 304 12.59 -7.45 26.68
C ASN A 304 13.01 -8.08 25.37
N ASN A 305 14.30 -8.29 25.23
CA ASN A 305 14.90 -8.85 24.03
C ASN A 305 14.76 -10.37 23.98
N HIS A 306 14.11 -10.85 22.93
CA HIS A 306 14.07 -12.28 22.58
C HIS A 306 15.11 -12.56 21.51
N TYR A 307 15.97 -13.55 21.78
CA TYR A 307 17.04 -13.93 20.88
C TYR A 307 16.65 -15.16 20.07
N PHE A 308 16.92 -15.12 18.76
CA PHE A 308 16.68 -16.22 17.85
C PHE A 308 17.95 -16.59 17.10
N ILE A 309 18.11 -17.89 16.84
CA ILE A 309 19.24 -18.43 16.08
C ILE A 309 18.88 -18.34 14.59
N PRO A 310 19.63 -17.58 13.77
CA PRO A 310 19.33 -17.37 12.35
C PRO A 310 19.21 -18.64 11.51
N GLU A 311 19.93 -19.69 11.86
CA GLU A 311 19.88 -21.02 11.21
C GLU A 311 18.46 -21.62 11.22
N PHE A 312 17.66 -21.31 12.24
CA PHE A 312 16.29 -21.80 12.37
C PHE A 312 15.21 -20.80 11.94
N CYS A 313 15.63 -19.73 11.28
CA CYS A 313 14.77 -18.63 10.86
C CYS A 313 14.79 -18.45 9.33
N GLN A 314 13.61 -18.30 8.73
CA GLN A 314 13.45 -18.09 7.29
C GLN A 314 12.77 -16.75 7.04
N LEU A 315 13.29 -15.94 6.11
CA LEU A 315 12.70 -14.66 5.76
C LEU A 315 11.34 -14.85 5.09
N SER A 316 10.41 -13.97 5.42
CA SER A 316 9.11 -13.87 4.76
C SER A 316 9.11 -12.71 3.76
N GLY A 317 8.55 -12.94 2.58
CA GLY A 317 8.51 -11.95 1.49
C GLY A 317 9.67 -12.11 0.51
N LEU A 318 9.77 -11.17 -0.42
CA LEU A 318 10.78 -11.15 -1.47
C LEU A 318 11.86 -10.12 -1.15
N GLU A 319 13.08 -10.48 -1.46
CA GLU A 319 14.23 -9.57 -1.45
C GLU A 319 14.22 -8.62 -2.64
N ASP A 320 14.90 -7.49 -2.49
CA ASP A 320 15.01 -6.52 -3.56
C ASP A 320 15.78 -7.08 -4.77
N ASP A 321 16.76 -7.96 -4.53
CA ASP A 321 17.51 -8.62 -5.60
C ASP A 321 16.69 -9.70 -6.32
N ALA A 322 15.85 -10.44 -5.59
CA ALA A 322 14.87 -11.34 -6.19
C ALA A 322 13.86 -10.59 -7.09
N ARG A 323 13.50 -9.35 -6.72
CA ARG A 323 12.63 -8.48 -7.53
C ARG A 323 13.30 -7.98 -8.81
N LYS A 324 14.64 -7.93 -8.85
CA LYS A 324 15.42 -7.55 -10.03
C LYS A 324 15.62 -8.73 -11.00
N ASP A 325 15.44 -9.97 -10.53
CA ASP A 325 15.51 -11.16 -11.37
C ASP A 325 14.26 -11.29 -12.24
N GLY A 326 14.38 -10.94 -13.50
CA GLY A 326 13.25 -10.94 -14.44
C GLY A 326 12.72 -12.35 -14.77
N PHE A 327 13.55 -13.40 -14.68
CA PHE A 327 13.09 -14.78 -14.87
C PHE A 327 12.26 -15.23 -13.67
N PHE A 328 12.81 -15.06 -12.47
CA PHE A 328 12.11 -15.38 -11.23
C PHE A 328 10.76 -14.65 -11.12
N MET A 329 10.73 -13.34 -11.44
CA MET A 329 9.50 -12.55 -11.38
C MET A 329 8.45 -12.99 -12.39
N ARG A 330 8.84 -13.51 -13.55
CA ARG A 330 7.90 -14.12 -14.52
C ARG A 330 7.32 -15.42 -13.99
N GLU A 331 8.14 -16.30 -13.41
CA GLU A 331 7.66 -17.54 -12.79
C GLU A 331 6.69 -17.26 -11.64
N LEU A 332 7.04 -16.33 -10.77
CA LEU A 332 6.17 -15.91 -9.66
C LEU A 332 4.87 -15.29 -10.16
N ALA A 333 4.90 -14.56 -11.27
CA ALA A 333 3.72 -13.91 -11.84
C ALA A 333 2.63 -14.93 -12.23
N LYS A 334 2.98 -16.14 -12.68
CA LYS A 334 2.03 -17.21 -12.99
C LYS A 334 1.09 -17.56 -11.83
N TYR A 335 1.57 -17.39 -10.59
CA TYR A 335 0.81 -17.69 -9.37
C TYR A 335 0.20 -16.47 -8.71
N THR A 336 0.73 -15.28 -8.96
CA THR A 336 0.30 -14.05 -8.27
C THR A 336 -0.57 -13.16 -9.13
N LYS A 337 -0.41 -13.22 -10.46
CA LYS A 337 -1.17 -12.43 -11.42
C LYS A 337 -2.23 -13.30 -12.13
N LEU A 338 -3.15 -13.83 -11.34
CA LEU A 338 -4.24 -14.66 -11.85
C LEU A 338 -5.18 -13.86 -12.75
N GLU A 339 -5.49 -14.41 -13.91
CA GLU A 339 -6.53 -13.87 -14.79
C GLU A 339 -7.93 -13.97 -14.15
N PRO A 340 -8.90 -13.18 -14.61
CA PRO A 340 -10.24 -13.14 -14.01
C PRO A 340 -10.87 -14.50 -13.79
N ILE A 341 -10.86 -15.37 -14.78
CA ILE A 341 -11.46 -16.71 -14.68
C ILE A 341 -10.77 -17.59 -13.64
N GLU A 342 -9.43 -17.53 -13.57
CA GLU A 342 -8.64 -18.28 -12.58
C GLU A 342 -8.89 -17.76 -11.17
N ARG A 343 -9.00 -16.43 -11.03
CA ARG A 343 -9.28 -15.79 -9.75
C ARG A 343 -10.65 -16.17 -9.23
N VAL A 344 -11.68 -16.13 -10.07
CA VAL A 344 -13.04 -16.54 -9.69
C VAL A 344 -13.07 -18.02 -9.31
N LYS A 345 -12.38 -18.89 -10.05
CA LYS A 345 -12.23 -20.30 -9.66
C LYS A 345 -11.59 -20.44 -8.29
N ALA A 346 -10.48 -19.73 -8.02
CA ALA A 346 -9.77 -19.80 -6.74
C ALA A 346 -10.62 -19.28 -5.57
N THR A 347 -11.41 -18.22 -5.78
CA THR A 347 -12.32 -17.71 -4.74
C THR A 347 -13.53 -18.61 -4.52
N ASN A 348 -14.07 -19.25 -5.56
CA ASN A 348 -15.15 -20.24 -5.44
C ASN A 348 -14.68 -21.53 -4.72
N GLU A 349 -13.42 -21.92 -4.89
CA GLU A 349 -12.83 -23.02 -4.12
C GLU A 349 -12.73 -22.69 -2.64
N PHE A 350 -12.54 -21.42 -2.27
CA PHE A 350 -12.59 -20.98 -0.87
C PHE A 350 -13.97 -21.26 -0.25
N ILE A 351 -15.06 -21.02 -0.97
CA ILE A 351 -16.41 -21.30 -0.48
C ILE A 351 -16.58 -22.79 -0.15
N LYS A 352 -16.01 -23.68 -1.00
CA LYS A 352 -15.99 -25.12 -0.72
C LYS A 352 -15.25 -25.50 0.56
N LEU A 353 -14.25 -24.70 0.97
CA LEU A 353 -13.54 -24.90 2.24
C LEU A 353 -14.39 -24.57 3.47
N LEU A 354 -15.38 -23.68 3.35
CA LEU A 354 -16.34 -23.42 4.43
C LEU A 354 -17.28 -24.61 4.63
N GLU A 355 -17.56 -25.37 3.57
CA GLU A 355 -18.43 -26.55 3.60
C GLU A 355 -17.66 -27.88 3.74
N ASP A 356 -16.38 -27.82 4.13
CA ASP A 356 -15.52 -29.00 4.24
C ASP A 356 -15.93 -29.87 5.43
N PRO A 357 -16.24 -31.17 5.21
CA PRO A 357 -16.61 -32.08 6.28
C PRO A 357 -15.41 -32.64 7.06
N GLU A 358 -14.17 -32.40 6.62
CA GLU A 358 -12.96 -32.91 7.27
C GLU A 358 -12.73 -32.22 8.63
N LYS A 359 -12.44 -33.01 9.67
CA LYS A 359 -12.22 -32.52 11.03
C LYS A 359 -10.74 -32.35 11.33
N VAL A 360 -10.40 -31.35 12.15
CA VAL A 360 -9.03 -31.17 12.66
C VAL A 360 -8.69 -32.25 13.70
N LYS A 361 -9.67 -32.65 14.49
CA LYS A 361 -9.59 -33.73 15.52
C LYS A 361 -10.93 -34.41 15.56
N GLU A 362 -10.95 -35.68 15.98
CA GLU A 362 -12.17 -36.48 16.05
C GLU A 362 -13.28 -35.82 16.87
N ASP A 363 -12.95 -35.24 18.04
CA ASP A 363 -13.90 -34.57 18.93
C ASP A 363 -14.24 -33.12 18.51
N SER A 364 -13.74 -32.63 17.37
CA SER A 364 -14.00 -31.27 16.92
C SER A 364 -15.08 -31.24 15.83
N LEU A 365 -15.80 -30.11 15.75
CA LEU A 365 -16.69 -29.85 14.64
C LEU A 365 -15.89 -29.49 13.39
N SER A 366 -16.30 -30.02 12.24
CA SER A 366 -15.78 -29.61 10.92
C SER A 366 -16.27 -28.21 10.55
N ALA A 367 -15.72 -27.64 9.49
CA ALA A 367 -16.19 -26.35 8.97
C ALA A 367 -17.67 -26.42 8.58
N LYS A 368 -18.08 -27.51 7.90
CA LYS A 368 -19.47 -27.75 7.50
C LYS A 368 -20.41 -27.84 8.73
N GLU A 369 -20.07 -28.65 9.73
CA GLU A 369 -20.88 -28.78 10.93
C GLU A 369 -21.00 -27.44 11.67
N LYS A 370 -20.00 -26.60 11.67
CA LYS A 370 -20.08 -25.26 12.24
C LYS A 370 -20.97 -24.33 11.42
N MET A 371 -20.92 -24.38 10.08
CA MET A 371 -21.84 -23.62 9.22
C MET A 371 -23.30 -23.95 9.58
N GLU A 372 -23.62 -25.24 9.73
CA GLU A 372 -24.94 -25.71 10.12
C GLU A 372 -25.30 -25.29 11.56
N LEU A 373 -24.34 -25.40 12.50
CA LEU A 373 -24.53 -25.00 13.91
C LEU A 373 -24.89 -23.51 14.01
N TYR A 374 -24.23 -22.65 13.30
CA TYR A 374 -24.51 -21.21 13.30
C TYR A 374 -25.66 -20.81 12.36
N GLY A 375 -26.09 -21.72 11.50
CA GLY A 375 -27.12 -21.41 10.50
C GLY A 375 -26.67 -20.38 9.49
N ILE A 376 -25.37 -20.37 9.14
CA ILE A 376 -24.81 -19.47 8.13
C ILE A 376 -24.75 -20.19 6.79
N LYS A 377 -25.20 -19.51 5.73
CA LYS A 377 -25.08 -19.96 4.35
C LYS A 377 -24.38 -18.90 3.55
N VAL A 378 -23.39 -19.31 2.76
CA VAL A 378 -22.63 -18.43 1.87
C VAL A 378 -22.92 -18.86 0.43
N SER A 379 -23.50 -17.95 -0.35
CA SER A 379 -23.88 -18.25 -1.74
C SER A 379 -22.67 -18.13 -2.68
N PRO A 380 -22.59 -18.94 -3.75
CA PRO A 380 -21.58 -18.75 -4.80
C PRO A 380 -21.65 -17.37 -5.45
N LEU A 381 -20.54 -16.95 -6.09
CA LEU A 381 -20.45 -15.68 -6.80
C LEU A 381 -21.42 -15.65 -7.99
N ASN A 382 -22.57 -15.00 -7.87
CA ASN A 382 -23.56 -14.86 -8.92
C ASN A 382 -24.24 -13.50 -8.94
N GLU A 383 -23.99 -12.63 -7.96
CA GLU A 383 -24.68 -11.35 -7.92
C GLU A 383 -24.08 -10.35 -8.89
N LEU A 384 -24.95 -9.70 -9.64
CA LEU A 384 -24.59 -8.71 -10.65
C LEU A 384 -24.91 -7.30 -10.12
N PHE A 385 -23.92 -6.44 -10.16
CA PHE A 385 -24.02 -5.04 -9.76
C PHE A 385 -24.05 -4.13 -11.00
N ASP A 386 -24.75 -3.00 -10.87
CA ASP A 386 -24.76 -1.99 -11.93
C ASP A 386 -23.41 -1.30 -12.02
N ALA A 387 -22.93 -1.16 -13.22
CA ALA A 387 -21.68 -0.52 -13.58
C ALA A 387 -21.89 0.42 -14.74
N TYR A 388 -21.28 1.58 -14.67
CA TYR A 388 -21.38 2.60 -15.71
C TYR A 388 -20.03 2.78 -16.39
N TYR A 389 -20.02 2.97 -17.70
CA TYR A 389 -18.81 3.30 -18.44
C TYR A 389 -18.83 4.79 -18.77
N MET A 390 -17.92 5.53 -18.15
CA MET A 390 -17.79 6.95 -18.38
C MET A 390 -17.41 7.27 -19.83
N ASN A 391 -17.87 8.42 -20.30
CA ASN A 391 -17.52 8.91 -21.62
C ASN A 391 -16.00 8.97 -21.82
N GLU A 392 -15.54 8.69 -23.04
CA GLU A 392 -14.12 8.73 -23.36
C GLU A 392 -13.53 10.11 -23.11
N THR A 393 -12.34 10.14 -22.51
CA THR A 393 -11.61 11.38 -22.26
C THR A 393 -10.90 11.84 -23.51
N GLN A 394 -11.28 12.98 -24.04
CA GLN A 394 -10.62 13.59 -25.18
C GLN A 394 -9.33 14.29 -24.76
N LEU A 395 -8.22 13.89 -25.35
CA LEU A 395 -6.91 14.50 -25.15
C LEU A 395 -6.55 15.37 -26.35
N VAL A 396 -5.99 16.56 -26.06
CA VAL A 396 -5.60 17.53 -27.09
C VAL A 396 -4.12 17.87 -26.92
N GLY A 397 -3.36 17.63 -27.97
CA GLY A 397 -1.94 17.99 -28.11
C GLY A 397 -1.73 19.33 -28.83
N GLY A 398 -0.53 19.49 -29.38
CA GLY A 398 -0.20 20.67 -30.17
C GLY A 398 -1.05 20.83 -31.41
N ASN A 399 -1.23 22.08 -31.85
CA ASN A 399 -2.07 22.46 -32.98
C ASN A 399 -3.55 21.98 -32.84
N ASN A 400 -4.01 21.83 -31.59
CA ASN A 400 -5.36 21.33 -31.25
C ASN A 400 -5.69 19.95 -31.84
N LYS A 401 -4.67 19.14 -32.14
CA LYS A 401 -4.89 17.77 -32.61
C LYS A 401 -5.34 16.85 -31.48
N ILE A 402 -6.35 16.04 -31.76
CA ILE A 402 -6.80 15.00 -30.83
C ILE A 402 -5.71 13.93 -30.73
N VAL A 403 -5.36 13.56 -29.51
CA VAL A 403 -4.36 12.55 -29.17
C VAL A 403 -5.08 11.32 -28.62
N HIS A 404 -4.92 10.18 -29.27
CA HIS A 404 -5.43 8.92 -28.73
C HIS A 404 -4.34 8.25 -27.88
N ALA A 405 -4.75 7.53 -26.84
CA ALA A 405 -3.84 6.87 -25.89
C ALA A 405 -2.81 5.93 -26.57
N ASN A 406 -3.17 5.37 -27.75
CA ASN A 406 -2.33 4.48 -28.53
C ASN A 406 -1.38 5.20 -29.51
N ASN A 407 -1.46 6.52 -29.63
CA ASN A 407 -0.60 7.29 -30.51
C ASN A 407 0.84 7.29 -29.94
N LYS A 408 1.75 6.67 -30.66
CA LYS A 408 3.17 6.64 -30.25
C LYS A 408 3.84 8.00 -30.34
N THR A 409 3.36 8.85 -31.23
CA THR A 409 3.89 10.20 -31.51
C THR A 409 2.75 11.17 -31.75
N PHE A 410 2.90 12.39 -31.26
CA PHE A 410 1.94 13.48 -31.42
C PHE A 410 2.65 14.83 -31.20
N PRO A 411 2.17 15.93 -31.77
CA PRO A 411 2.74 17.24 -31.48
C PRO A 411 2.46 17.64 -30.03
N LEU A 412 3.50 18.09 -29.33
CA LEU A 412 3.37 18.50 -27.93
C LEU A 412 2.56 19.80 -27.82
N LEU A 413 1.71 19.91 -26.83
CA LEU A 413 0.90 21.11 -26.56
C LEU A 413 1.79 22.32 -26.21
N LYS A 414 2.78 22.12 -25.34
CA LYS A 414 3.80 23.11 -24.98
C LYS A 414 5.15 22.40 -25.01
N LYS A 415 5.92 22.71 -26.06
CA LYS A 415 7.25 22.14 -26.21
C LYS A 415 8.32 23.01 -25.53
N LYS A 416 9.35 22.36 -25.02
CA LYS A 416 10.57 22.97 -24.51
C LYS A 416 11.76 22.43 -25.29
N ASP A 417 12.35 23.24 -26.14
CA ASP A 417 13.56 22.86 -26.87
C ASP A 417 14.72 22.67 -25.88
N MET A 418 15.63 21.76 -26.16
CA MET A 418 16.71 21.31 -25.30
C MET A 418 18.03 21.75 -25.91
N ILE A 419 18.34 23.03 -25.73
CA ILE A 419 19.46 23.66 -26.41
C ILE A 419 20.74 23.64 -25.55
N ASN A 420 20.64 24.07 -24.30
CA ASN A 420 21.78 24.23 -23.40
C ASN A 420 21.73 23.13 -22.31
N TRP A 421 22.52 22.08 -22.52
CA TRP A 421 22.53 20.98 -21.55
C TRP A 421 23.85 20.23 -21.48
N LEU A 422 24.11 19.60 -20.34
CA LEU A 422 25.30 18.82 -20.05
C LEU A 422 25.03 17.33 -20.10
N CYS A 423 26.02 16.56 -20.60
CA CYS A 423 26.01 15.12 -20.49
C CYS A 423 27.26 14.61 -19.76
N PHE A 424 27.07 14.13 -18.53
CA PHE A 424 28.11 13.50 -17.73
C PHE A 424 28.15 12.01 -18.04
N TYR A 425 29.33 11.47 -18.33
CA TYR A 425 29.53 10.04 -18.62
C TYR A 425 30.88 9.55 -18.15
N GLU A 426 30.99 8.27 -17.75
CA GLU A 426 32.29 7.67 -17.50
C GLU A 426 33.02 7.41 -18.83
N LYS A 427 34.34 7.56 -18.85
CA LYS A 427 35.18 7.35 -20.06
C LYS A 427 34.86 6.03 -20.79
N SER A 428 34.62 4.96 -20.07
CA SER A 428 34.25 3.65 -20.63
C SER A 428 32.88 3.62 -21.31
N ASN A 429 32.02 4.61 -21.08
CA ASN A 429 30.64 4.69 -21.61
C ASN A 429 30.47 5.77 -22.68
N TYR A 430 31.55 6.30 -23.24
CA TYR A 430 31.51 7.33 -24.27
C TYR A 430 30.60 6.98 -25.47
N LYS A 431 30.78 5.76 -26.03
CA LYS A 431 29.93 5.28 -27.14
C LYS A 431 28.45 5.16 -26.75
N ASP A 432 28.14 4.85 -25.48
CA ASP A 432 26.77 4.83 -25.00
C ASP A 432 26.19 6.23 -24.88
N ALA A 433 27.03 7.24 -24.55
CA ALA A 433 26.63 8.65 -24.48
C ALA A 433 26.32 9.22 -25.86
N GLU A 434 27.20 8.97 -26.85
CA GLU A 434 26.93 9.34 -28.25
C GLU A 434 25.67 8.66 -28.78
N ASN A 435 25.49 7.36 -28.53
CA ASN A 435 24.30 6.60 -28.93
C ASN A 435 23.02 7.14 -28.25
N LEU A 436 23.10 7.55 -26.99
CA LEU A 436 21.99 8.20 -26.29
C LEU A 436 21.60 9.51 -27.00
N HIS A 437 22.57 10.40 -27.28
CA HIS A 437 22.30 11.67 -27.95
C HIS A 437 21.70 11.46 -29.35
N LEU A 438 22.27 10.60 -30.17
CA LEU A 438 21.76 10.28 -31.51
C LEU A 438 20.30 9.77 -31.47
N ASN A 439 19.97 8.89 -30.52
CA ASN A 439 18.61 8.39 -30.38
C ASN A 439 17.65 9.43 -29.79
N LEU A 440 18.11 10.33 -28.92
CA LEU A 440 17.32 11.47 -28.45
C LEU A 440 17.02 12.44 -29.61
N ASP A 441 18.01 12.79 -30.44
CA ASP A 441 17.79 13.63 -31.61
C ASP A 441 16.81 13.00 -32.61
N ASN A 442 16.97 11.72 -32.92
CA ASN A 442 16.02 11.01 -33.78
C ASN A 442 14.61 10.96 -33.20
N ALA A 443 14.47 10.72 -31.90
CA ALA A 443 13.18 10.68 -31.24
C ALA A 443 12.52 12.07 -31.12
N SER A 444 13.33 13.16 -31.01
CA SER A 444 12.83 14.52 -30.84
C SER A 444 12.03 15.02 -32.05
N LYS A 445 12.42 14.58 -33.25
CA LYS A 445 11.77 14.91 -34.52
C LYS A 445 10.30 14.53 -34.55
N ALA A 446 9.97 13.39 -33.94
CA ALA A 446 8.59 12.89 -33.85
C ALA A 446 7.66 13.77 -32.97
N TYR A 447 8.24 14.53 -32.06
CA TYR A 447 7.53 15.45 -31.16
C TYR A 447 7.67 16.93 -31.57
N GLY A 448 8.41 17.22 -32.62
CA GLY A 448 8.71 18.59 -33.05
C GLY A 448 9.61 19.35 -32.08
N LEU A 449 10.42 18.65 -31.28
CA LEU A 449 11.39 19.20 -30.35
C LEU A 449 12.72 19.40 -31.06
N LYS A 450 13.46 20.44 -30.68
CA LYS A 450 14.87 20.61 -31.05
C LYS A 450 15.74 20.20 -29.88
N ILE A 451 16.75 19.39 -30.12
CA ILE A 451 17.77 19.04 -29.16
C ILE A 451 19.15 19.32 -29.80
N SER A 452 19.97 20.10 -29.12
CA SER A 452 21.33 20.38 -29.54
C SER A 452 22.28 19.30 -29.04
N GLU A 453 23.48 19.26 -29.55
CA GLU A 453 24.57 18.50 -28.98
C GLU A 453 24.87 19.03 -27.57
N PRO A 454 25.07 18.13 -26.58
CA PRO A 454 25.38 18.54 -25.21
C PRO A 454 26.83 18.99 -25.09
N GLU A 455 27.13 19.74 -24.08
CA GLU A 455 28.51 19.81 -23.62
C GLU A 455 28.85 18.48 -22.90
N TRP A 456 29.92 17.86 -23.37
CA TRP A 456 30.32 16.51 -22.91
C TRP A 456 31.28 16.60 -21.74
N ILE A 457 30.90 16.05 -20.61
CA ILE A 457 31.71 16.02 -19.39
C ILE A 457 32.17 14.59 -19.11
N GLU A 458 33.43 14.32 -19.38
CA GLU A 458 34.06 13.02 -19.18
C GLU A 458 34.47 12.82 -17.71
N MET A 459 33.93 11.80 -17.06
CA MET A 459 34.30 11.36 -15.72
C MET A 459 35.28 10.19 -15.78
N LYS A 460 36.22 10.12 -14.82
CA LYS A 460 37.11 8.95 -14.71
C LYS A 460 36.27 7.70 -14.45
N ASN A 461 36.77 6.56 -14.97
CA ASN A 461 36.11 5.27 -14.66
C ASN A 461 36.14 5.03 -13.18
N ASN A 462 35.00 4.55 -12.63
CA ASN A 462 34.80 4.31 -11.23
C ASN A 462 34.88 5.54 -10.30
N SER A 463 34.67 6.74 -10.80
CA SER A 463 34.52 7.96 -9.98
C SER A 463 33.53 7.77 -8.86
N SER A 464 33.80 8.36 -7.70
CA SER A 464 32.91 8.34 -6.55
C SER A 464 31.69 9.26 -6.76
N ALA A 465 30.68 9.16 -5.91
CA ALA A 465 29.57 10.11 -5.93
C ALA A 465 30.03 11.56 -5.67
N LEU A 466 31.07 11.73 -4.86
CA LEU A 466 31.64 13.02 -4.55
C LEU A 466 32.26 13.67 -5.80
N ASP A 467 33.07 12.92 -6.57
CA ASP A 467 33.68 13.42 -7.79
C ASP A 467 32.62 13.94 -8.79
N TRP A 468 31.51 13.22 -8.95
CA TRP A 468 30.41 13.64 -9.81
C TRP A 468 29.71 14.90 -9.30
N ILE A 469 29.57 15.04 -7.98
CA ILE A 469 28.94 16.18 -7.33
C ILE A 469 29.83 17.40 -7.44
N GLU A 470 31.14 17.31 -7.12
CA GLU A 470 32.11 18.38 -7.22
C GLU A 470 32.19 18.90 -8.64
N THR A 471 32.26 18.01 -9.65
CA THR A 471 32.23 18.44 -11.05
C THR A 471 30.90 19.10 -11.42
N ALA A 472 29.78 18.66 -10.90
CA ALA A 472 28.48 19.31 -11.14
C ALA A 472 28.37 20.69 -10.45
N ASP A 473 29.07 20.91 -9.33
CA ASP A 473 29.12 22.18 -8.63
C ASP A 473 29.84 23.26 -9.46
N ASP A 474 30.74 22.89 -10.36
CA ASP A 474 31.38 23.85 -11.30
C ASP A 474 30.35 24.54 -12.18
N TYR A 475 29.23 23.88 -12.48
CA TYR A 475 28.15 24.38 -13.34
C TYR A 475 26.90 24.83 -12.60
N PHE A 476 26.54 24.17 -11.52
CA PHE A 476 25.27 24.37 -10.83
C PHE A 476 25.41 24.71 -9.33
N GLY A 477 26.65 24.85 -8.85
CA GLY A 477 26.93 25.15 -7.45
C GLY A 477 26.41 26.50 -6.98
N PRO A 478 26.50 26.81 -5.69
CA PRO A 478 26.09 28.10 -5.14
C PRO A 478 26.82 29.26 -5.78
N GLY A 479 26.10 30.29 -6.23
CA GLY A 479 26.66 31.51 -6.85
C GLY A 479 27.00 31.37 -8.33
N LYS A 480 26.78 30.23 -8.94
CA LYS A 480 26.96 30.07 -10.41
C LYS A 480 25.73 30.57 -11.15
N GLU A 481 25.97 31.29 -12.28
CA GLU A 481 24.91 31.60 -13.24
C GLU A 481 24.45 30.32 -13.93
N ARG A 482 23.17 30.21 -14.20
CA ARG A 482 22.59 29.02 -14.82
C ARG A 482 22.62 29.15 -16.34
N GLU A 483 23.72 28.73 -16.94
CA GLU A 483 23.87 28.67 -18.39
C GLU A 483 23.18 27.45 -19.01
N TYR A 484 22.97 26.40 -18.23
CA TYR A 484 22.40 25.13 -18.69
C TYR A 484 21.01 24.89 -18.10
N ASP A 485 20.09 24.44 -18.95
CA ASP A 485 18.70 24.14 -18.59
C ASP A 485 18.59 22.86 -17.75
N PHE A 486 19.43 21.84 -18.06
CA PHE A 486 19.44 20.56 -17.37
C PHE A 486 20.73 19.78 -17.59
N VAL A 487 20.91 18.73 -16.81
CA VAL A 487 22.01 17.78 -16.96
C VAL A 487 21.50 16.34 -17.12
N VAL A 488 22.14 15.57 -17.96
CA VAL A 488 21.99 14.12 -18.07
C VAL A 488 23.20 13.44 -17.45
N PHE A 489 22.95 12.56 -16.47
CA PHE A 489 23.95 11.69 -15.88
C PHE A 489 23.80 10.28 -16.47
N LEU A 490 24.73 9.87 -17.32
CA LEU A 490 24.77 8.50 -17.87
C LEU A 490 25.61 7.59 -16.98
N LEU A 491 24.92 6.77 -16.20
CA LEU A 491 25.57 5.86 -15.25
C LEU A 491 25.86 4.50 -15.87
N GLY A 492 27.09 4.01 -15.65
CA GLY A 492 27.52 2.67 -16.02
C GLY A 492 26.88 1.58 -15.14
N LYS A 493 27.69 0.68 -14.58
CA LYS A 493 27.22 -0.42 -13.73
C LYS A 493 26.88 -0.02 -12.29
N LYS A 494 27.28 1.18 -11.83
CA LYS A 494 27.16 1.61 -10.44
C LYS A 494 25.89 2.43 -10.21
N ASP A 495 24.80 1.77 -9.82
CA ASP A 495 23.56 2.44 -9.39
C ASP A 495 23.67 3.15 -8.02
N LYS A 496 24.76 2.95 -7.29
CA LYS A 496 24.90 3.39 -5.88
C LYS A 496 25.01 4.91 -5.73
N ILE A 497 25.46 5.63 -6.76
CA ILE A 497 25.60 7.10 -6.72
C ILE A 497 24.30 7.85 -7.02
N TYR A 498 23.27 7.17 -7.52
CA TYR A 498 21.98 7.78 -7.86
C TYR A 498 21.33 8.59 -6.71
N PRO A 499 21.30 8.08 -5.46
CA PRO A 499 20.73 8.83 -4.34
C PRO A 499 21.43 10.17 -4.09
N ASP A 500 22.75 10.17 -4.16
CA ASP A 500 23.56 11.36 -3.87
C ASP A 500 23.41 12.42 -4.97
N LEU A 501 23.41 12.02 -6.24
CA LEU A 501 23.12 12.91 -7.37
C LEU A 501 21.70 13.51 -7.27
N LYS A 502 20.71 12.71 -6.87
CA LYS A 502 19.35 13.22 -6.71
C LYS A 502 19.20 14.14 -5.51
N LYS A 503 19.86 13.86 -4.40
CA LYS A 503 19.93 14.77 -3.26
C LYS A 503 20.56 16.09 -3.65
N HIS A 504 21.69 16.04 -4.34
CA HIS A 504 22.41 17.21 -4.78
C HIS A 504 21.56 18.08 -5.73
N SER A 505 20.99 17.47 -6.80
CA SER A 505 20.20 18.22 -7.78
C SER A 505 18.86 18.74 -7.24
N LEU A 506 18.16 17.98 -6.37
CA LEU A 506 16.83 18.36 -5.92
C LEU A 506 16.83 19.18 -4.63
N CYS A 507 17.79 18.94 -3.71
CA CYS A 507 17.78 19.60 -2.41
C CYS A 507 18.88 20.66 -2.29
N THR A 508 20.12 20.37 -2.70
CA THR A 508 21.25 21.25 -2.47
C THR A 508 21.27 22.43 -3.46
N CYS A 509 21.37 22.13 -4.75
CA CYS A 509 21.57 23.17 -5.77
C CYS A 509 20.29 23.55 -6.53
N GLY A 510 19.28 22.67 -6.58
CA GLY A 510 17.99 22.95 -7.20
C GLY A 510 18.06 23.10 -8.72
N TYR A 511 18.60 22.11 -9.43
CA TYR A 511 18.65 22.06 -10.89
C TYR A 511 17.97 20.81 -11.45
N ILE A 512 17.58 20.88 -12.73
CA ILE A 512 16.92 19.77 -13.42
C ILE A 512 17.93 18.72 -13.83
N SER A 513 17.71 17.46 -13.40
CA SER A 513 18.57 16.34 -13.74
C SER A 513 17.82 15.14 -14.29
N GLN A 514 18.42 14.47 -15.28
CA GLN A 514 17.98 13.20 -15.80
C GLN A 514 19.06 12.15 -15.62
N VAL A 515 18.75 11.06 -14.92
CA VAL A 515 19.70 9.95 -14.77
C VAL A 515 19.30 8.84 -15.71
N VAL A 516 20.23 8.37 -16.51
CA VAL A 516 20.05 7.29 -17.49
C VAL A 516 21.07 6.20 -17.21
N LYS A 517 20.63 4.93 -17.28
CA LYS A 517 21.53 3.78 -17.17
C LYS A 517 22.06 3.40 -18.55
N ALA A 518 23.36 3.28 -18.73
CA ALA A 518 23.96 2.83 -19.98
C ALA A 518 23.39 1.48 -20.46
N SER A 519 23.07 0.57 -19.51
CA SER A 519 22.43 -0.69 -19.84
C SER A 519 21.04 -0.57 -20.48
N SER A 520 20.35 0.55 -20.31
CA SER A 520 19.03 0.81 -20.92
C SER A 520 19.16 1.23 -22.39
N ILE A 521 20.30 1.82 -22.77
CA ILE A 521 20.58 2.26 -24.13
C ILE A 521 21.04 1.09 -25.02
N LYS A 522 21.60 0.06 -24.42
CA LYS A 522 22.11 -1.15 -25.12
C LYS A 522 21.00 -2.14 -25.50
N LYS A 523 19.76 -1.95 -25.03
CA LYS A 523 18.66 -2.88 -25.24
C LYS A 523 17.94 -2.63 -26.57
N LYS A 524 17.34 -3.70 -27.15
CA LYS A 524 16.36 -3.55 -28.21
C LYS A 524 15.24 -2.62 -27.74
N GLY A 525 14.83 -1.65 -28.57
CA GLY A 525 13.78 -0.69 -28.22
C GLY A 525 14.29 0.61 -27.61
N VAL A 526 15.55 0.98 -27.81
CA VAL A 526 16.15 2.25 -27.34
C VAL A 526 15.35 3.49 -27.76
N MET A 527 14.74 3.51 -28.95
CA MET A 527 13.88 4.61 -29.39
C MET A 527 12.70 4.86 -28.46
N SER A 528 12.06 3.80 -27.95
CA SER A 528 10.96 3.94 -26.98
C SER A 528 11.45 4.46 -25.62
N VAL A 529 12.68 4.13 -25.24
CA VAL A 529 13.30 4.66 -24.01
C VAL A 529 13.61 6.14 -24.19
N CYS A 530 14.23 6.53 -25.31
CA CYS A 530 14.57 7.92 -25.62
C CYS A 530 13.32 8.80 -25.77
N SER A 531 12.25 8.29 -26.39
CA SER A 531 10.95 8.99 -26.44
C SER A 531 10.41 9.30 -25.04
N LYS A 532 10.49 8.34 -24.10
CA LYS A 532 10.07 8.58 -22.72
C LYS A 532 10.96 9.56 -21.98
N ILE A 533 12.27 9.51 -22.20
CA ILE A 533 13.22 10.47 -21.61
C ILE A 533 12.90 11.89 -22.11
N LEU A 534 12.65 12.08 -23.42
CA LEU A 534 12.28 13.38 -23.98
C LEU A 534 10.99 13.93 -23.35
N LEU A 535 9.95 13.10 -23.23
CA LEU A 535 8.69 13.53 -22.60
C LEU A 535 8.91 13.89 -21.12
N GLN A 536 9.74 13.13 -20.39
CA GLN A 536 10.11 13.46 -19.01
C GLN A 536 10.88 14.77 -18.93
N LEU A 537 11.85 15.00 -19.80
CA LEU A 537 12.63 16.24 -19.84
C LEU A 537 11.74 17.43 -20.19
N ASN A 538 10.87 17.28 -21.22
CA ASN A 538 9.89 18.33 -21.55
C ASN A 538 9.03 18.70 -20.33
N ALA A 539 8.52 17.70 -19.58
CA ALA A 539 7.72 17.95 -18.37
C ALA A 539 8.54 18.59 -17.25
N LYS A 540 9.78 18.18 -17.02
CA LYS A 540 10.69 18.80 -16.04
C LYS A 540 10.98 20.26 -16.35
N LEU A 541 11.11 20.60 -17.64
CA LEU A 541 11.29 21.96 -18.15
C LEU A 541 9.96 22.76 -18.24
N ARG A 542 8.88 22.27 -17.61
CA ARG A 542 7.55 22.89 -17.63
C ARG A 542 6.91 22.95 -19.04
N GLY A 543 7.26 22.01 -19.90
CA GLY A 543 6.52 21.71 -21.11
C GLY A 543 5.31 20.82 -20.80
N VAL A 544 4.38 20.72 -21.76
CA VAL A 544 3.13 19.96 -21.62
C VAL A 544 2.94 19.09 -22.87
N SER A 545 2.75 17.80 -22.66
CA SER A 545 2.54 16.86 -23.76
C SER A 545 1.16 17.04 -24.38
N TYR A 546 0.11 17.01 -23.59
CA TYR A 546 -1.28 17.18 -23.98
C TYR A 546 -2.13 17.57 -22.75
N ARG A 547 -3.33 18.02 -22.98
CA ARG A 547 -4.34 18.32 -21.93
C ARG A 547 -5.62 17.58 -22.17
N VAL A 548 -6.46 17.48 -21.18
CA VAL A 548 -7.85 17.06 -21.34
C VAL A 548 -8.65 18.20 -21.97
N ASN A 549 -9.55 17.86 -22.88
CA ASN A 549 -10.54 18.80 -23.40
C ASN A 549 -11.75 18.84 -22.46
N PHE A 550 -11.58 19.54 -21.32
CA PHE A 550 -12.68 19.74 -20.39
C PHE A 550 -13.78 20.60 -21.04
N ASP A 551 -15.02 20.36 -20.66
CA ASP A 551 -16.12 21.23 -21.02
C ASP A 551 -16.00 22.61 -20.35
N ASN A 552 -16.79 23.58 -20.82
CA ASN A 552 -16.74 24.96 -20.32
C ASN A 552 -17.15 25.04 -18.86
N THR A 553 -18.06 24.19 -18.38
CA THR A 553 -18.52 24.20 -16.99
C THR A 553 -17.38 23.92 -16.00
N ILE A 554 -16.41 23.08 -16.35
CA ILE A 554 -15.21 22.84 -15.54
C ILE A 554 -14.23 24.01 -15.63
N LYS A 555 -13.99 24.55 -16.83
CA LYS A 555 -13.05 25.67 -17.06
C LYS A 555 -13.46 26.94 -16.32
N GLU A 556 -14.73 27.24 -16.31
CA GLU A 556 -15.30 28.44 -15.64
C GLU A 556 -15.25 28.36 -14.11
N ARG A 557 -15.15 27.14 -13.55
CA ARG A 557 -15.08 26.94 -12.10
C ARG A 557 -13.72 27.28 -11.50
N LYS A 558 -12.68 27.49 -12.32
CA LYS A 558 -11.33 27.86 -11.87
C LYS A 558 -10.86 27.02 -10.69
N PHE A 559 -10.92 25.69 -10.83
CA PHE A 559 -10.50 24.78 -9.78
C PHE A 559 -8.97 24.72 -9.65
N MET A 560 -8.50 24.64 -8.42
CA MET A 560 -7.17 24.13 -8.07
C MET A 560 -7.32 22.69 -7.60
N VAL A 561 -6.47 21.80 -8.09
CA VAL A 561 -6.46 20.38 -7.68
C VAL A 561 -5.21 20.09 -6.89
N VAL A 562 -5.37 19.48 -5.73
CA VAL A 562 -4.27 19.17 -4.80
C VAL A 562 -4.15 17.67 -4.60
N GLY A 563 -2.94 17.14 -4.68
CA GLY A 563 -2.61 15.76 -4.32
C GLY A 563 -1.71 15.72 -3.10
N VAL A 564 -2.05 14.90 -2.12
CA VAL A 564 -1.26 14.72 -0.88
C VAL A 564 -0.97 13.24 -0.66
N ASP A 565 0.31 12.88 -0.55
CA ASP A 565 0.75 11.52 -0.23
C ASP A 565 1.87 11.52 0.81
N SER A 566 1.97 10.43 1.54
CA SER A 566 3.05 10.19 2.49
C SER A 566 3.65 8.81 2.29
N SER A 567 4.98 8.75 2.24
CA SER A 567 5.74 7.51 2.03
C SER A 567 6.76 7.31 3.13
N ARG A 568 6.81 6.07 3.64
CA ARG A 568 7.80 5.67 4.65
C ARG A 568 8.83 4.74 4.01
N PHE A 569 10.09 5.01 4.25
CA PHE A 569 11.19 4.16 3.84
C PHE A 569 12.01 3.74 5.07
N LYS A 570 12.51 2.50 5.09
CA LYS A 570 13.32 1.86 6.16
C LYS A 570 13.79 2.83 7.26
N GLY A 571 13.07 2.91 8.38
CA GLY A 571 13.41 3.79 9.51
C GLY A 571 12.26 4.67 9.96
N SER A 572 12.58 5.69 10.79
CA SER A 572 11.63 6.55 11.50
C SER A 572 11.14 7.77 10.71
N LYS A 573 11.65 8.00 9.50
CA LYS A 573 11.32 9.20 8.72
C LYS A 573 10.23 8.93 7.69
N THR A 574 9.27 9.83 7.60
CA THR A 574 8.21 9.81 6.59
C THR A 574 8.34 11.05 5.70
N GLY A 575 8.48 10.81 4.39
CA GLY A 575 8.40 11.89 3.40
C GLY A 575 6.92 12.18 3.11
N VAL A 576 6.50 13.41 3.29
CA VAL A 576 5.19 13.95 2.93
C VAL A 576 5.38 14.83 1.70
N ALA A 577 4.56 14.64 0.69
CA ALA A 577 4.60 15.47 -0.50
C ALA A 577 3.21 15.96 -0.87
N MET A 578 3.17 17.19 -1.32
CA MET A 578 1.99 17.91 -1.72
C MET A 578 2.24 18.58 -3.07
N VAL A 579 1.30 18.42 -3.99
CA VAL A 579 1.37 18.95 -5.35
C VAL A 579 0.03 19.59 -5.68
N ALA A 580 0.05 20.85 -6.13
CA ALA A 580 -1.14 21.59 -6.53
C ALA A 580 -1.04 22.02 -7.99
N THR A 581 -2.14 22.01 -8.71
CA THR A 581 -2.22 22.63 -10.05
C THR A 581 -2.36 24.14 -9.95
N ILE A 582 -1.65 24.86 -10.81
CA ILE A 582 -1.68 26.34 -10.82
C ILE A 582 -2.21 26.91 -12.14
N ASN A 583 -2.76 26.10 -13.03
CA ASN A 583 -3.38 26.50 -14.26
C ASN A 583 -4.72 25.79 -14.51
N ASP A 584 -5.53 26.31 -15.44
CA ASP A 584 -6.87 25.83 -15.81
C ASP A 584 -6.88 24.50 -16.58
N THR A 585 -5.74 24.07 -17.09
CA THR A 585 -5.58 22.79 -17.80
C THR A 585 -5.06 21.68 -16.88
N PHE A 586 -4.79 21.97 -15.61
CA PHE A 586 -4.29 21.05 -14.57
C PHE A 586 -2.96 20.36 -14.95
N THR A 587 -2.09 21.08 -15.65
CA THR A 587 -0.85 20.56 -16.20
C THR A 587 0.42 21.26 -15.72
N ASP A 588 0.31 22.38 -15.02
CA ASP A 588 1.40 23.09 -14.36
C ASP A 588 1.25 23.01 -12.84
N PHE A 589 2.35 22.86 -12.09
CA PHE A 589 2.31 22.43 -10.70
C PHE A 589 3.17 23.31 -9.78
N TYR A 590 2.65 23.50 -8.57
CA TYR A 590 3.39 23.94 -7.38
C TYR A 590 3.58 22.76 -6.44
N ASN A 591 4.80 22.59 -5.91
CA ASN A 591 5.17 21.40 -5.14
C ASN A 591 5.85 21.79 -3.83
N ARG A 592 5.56 21.03 -2.78
CA ARG A 592 6.29 21.04 -1.51
C ARG A 592 6.46 19.62 -1.01
N GLU A 593 7.50 19.39 -0.25
CA GLU A 593 7.68 18.16 0.49
C GLU A 593 8.32 18.44 1.85
N GLU A 594 8.06 17.56 2.79
CA GLU A 594 8.61 17.64 4.11
C GLU A 594 8.96 16.26 4.66
N ILE A 595 9.99 16.19 5.50
CA ILE A 595 10.38 14.99 6.22
C ILE A 595 9.89 15.09 7.67
N VAL A 596 8.84 14.33 7.96
CA VAL A 596 8.18 14.31 9.28
C VAL A 596 8.80 13.23 10.17
N LYS A 597 9.08 13.58 11.43
CA LYS A 597 9.62 12.67 12.45
C LYS A 597 8.49 11.88 13.15
N GLU A 598 8.81 10.70 13.72
CA GLU A 598 7.79 9.83 14.35
C GLU A 598 7.13 10.44 15.59
N GLU A 599 7.87 11.20 16.38
CA GLU A 599 7.45 11.68 17.71
C GLU A 599 6.18 12.55 17.66
N ASN A 600 6.03 13.42 16.64
CA ASN A 600 4.87 14.29 16.46
C ASN A 600 4.27 14.14 15.05
N TYR A 601 4.27 12.93 14.52
CA TYR A 601 3.91 12.64 13.14
C TYR A 601 2.54 13.20 12.70
N LYS A 602 1.53 13.03 13.55
CA LYS A 602 0.16 13.40 13.19
C LYS A 602 -0.01 14.93 13.10
N GLU A 603 0.45 15.63 14.10
CA GLU A 603 0.32 17.10 14.20
C GLU A 603 1.15 17.80 13.11
N GLN A 604 2.41 17.37 12.93
CA GLN A 604 3.27 17.91 11.88
C GLN A 604 2.66 17.71 10.49
N LEU A 605 2.14 16.51 10.22
CA LEU A 605 1.51 16.21 8.92
C LEU A 605 0.29 17.10 8.64
N GLN A 606 -0.58 17.29 9.62
CA GLN A 606 -1.78 18.12 9.49
C GLN A 606 -1.41 19.58 9.23
N TYR A 607 -0.42 20.09 9.98
CA TYR A 607 0.07 21.45 9.81
C TYR A 607 0.71 21.67 8.42
N CYS A 608 1.55 20.73 7.97
CA CYS A 608 2.16 20.79 6.63
C CYS A 608 1.12 20.91 5.52
N VAL A 609 0.02 20.13 5.60
CA VAL A 609 -1.04 20.15 4.58
C VAL A 609 -1.76 21.51 4.55
N SER A 610 -2.10 22.06 5.71
CA SER A 610 -2.78 23.35 5.81
C SER A 610 -1.90 24.50 5.28
N SER A 611 -0.67 24.59 5.75
CA SER A 611 0.31 25.60 5.29
C SER A 611 0.56 25.52 3.78
N PHE A 612 0.66 24.30 3.25
CA PHE A 612 0.83 24.11 1.81
C PHE A 612 -0.35 24.65 0.99
N ILE A 613 -1.59 24.48 1.46
CA ILE A 613 -2.76 24.99 0.74
C ILE A 613 -2.69 26.52 0.63
N GLU A 614 -2.28 27.19 1.68
CA GLU A 614 -2.11 28.66 1.65
C GLU A 614 -1.06 29.09 0.63
N GLU A 615 0.11 28.45 0.63
CA GLU A 615 1.18 28.72 -0.33
C GLU A 615 0.75 28.40 -1.76
N ALA A 616 0.04 27.30 -1.98
CA ALA A 616 -0.44 26.89 -3.29
C ALA A 616 -1.48 27.87 -3.86
N VAL A 617 -2.35 28.43 -3.02
CA VAL A 617 -3.31 29.49 -3.41
C VAL A 617 -2.55 30.74 -3.87
N GLU A 618 -1.51 31.15 -3.15
CA GLU A 618 -0.69 32.30 -3.56
C GLU A 618 0.08 32.01 -4.87
N ALA A 619 0.62 30.80 -5.04
CA ALA A 619 1.24 30.40 -6.31
C ALA A 619 0.23 30.39 -7.47
N TYR A 620 -1.01 29.93 -7.22
CA TYR A 620 -2.11 29.98 -8.20
C TYR A 620 -2.43 31.42 -8.61
N LYS A 621 -2.58 32.33 -7.64
CA LYS A 621 -2.84 33.77 -7.91
C LYS A 621 -1.75 34.38 -8.77
N LYS A 622 -0.47 34.15 -8.43
CA LYS A 622 0.66 34.65 -9.22
C LYS A 622 0.61 34.20 -10.67
N GLN A 623 0.20 32.95 -10.91
CA GLN A 623 0.13 32.38 -12.27
C GLN A 623 -1.13 32.85 -13.04
N ASN A 624 -2.19 33.28 -12.35
CA ASN A 624 -3.49 33.63 -12.91
C ASN A 624 -3.85 35.12 -12.71
N ASN A 625 -2.89 36.03 -12.86
CA ASN A 625 -3.07 37.49 -12.81
C ASN A 625 -3.80 37.98 -11.54
N GLY A 626 -3.48 37.44 -10.38
CA GLY A 626 -4.05 37.78 -9.09
C GLY A 626 -5.39 37.11 -8.77
N VAL A 627 -5.93 36.30 -9.67
CA VAL A 627 -7.23 35.64 -9.47
C VAL A 627 -7.04 34.40 -8.60
N SER A 628 -7.78 34.30 -7.49
CA SER A 628 -7.85 33.12 -6.62
C SER A 628 -8.62 31.96 -7.27
N PRO A 629 -8.30 30.70 -6.93
CA PRO A 629 -9.17 29.60 -7.30
C PRO A 629 -10.53 29.76 -6.63
N LYS A 630 -11.59 29.40 -7.33
CA LYS A 630 -12.96 29.40 -6.79
C LYS A 630 -13.28 28.16 -5.98
N GLY A 631 -12.55 27.07 -6.23
CA GLY A 631 -12.70 25.83 -5.50
C GLY A 631 -11.42 24.99 -5.52
N ILE A 632 -11.26 24.15 -4.50
CA ILE A 632 -10.13 23.24 -4.35
C ILE A 632 -10.63 21.80 -4.27
N ILE A 633 -10.01 20.90 -5.02
CA ILE A 633 -10.30 19.47 -4.93
C ILE A 633 -9.03 18.78 -4.42
N ILE A 634 -9.10 18.23 -3.20
CA ILE A 634 -7.97 17.63 -2.51
C ILE A 634 -8.09 16.11 -2.59
N TYR A 635 -7.12 15.45 -3.23
CA TYR A 635 -6.98 13.99 -3.23
C TYR A 635 -5.92 13.57 -2.22
N ARG A 636 -6.35 12.84 -1.19
CA ARG A 636 -5.53 12.43 -0.05
C ARG A 636 -5.31 10.92 -0.01
N GLN A 637 -4.06 10.48 -0.09
CA GLN A 637 -3.67 9.07 0.06
C GLN A 637 -2.92 8.85 1.38
N GLY A 638 -2.93 7.62 1.90
CA GLY A 638 -2.21 7.24 3.12
C GLY A 638 -2.99 7.42 4.42
N VAL A 639 -4.23 7.86 4.36
CA VAL A 639 -5.15 7.98 5.50
C VAL A 639 -6.41 7.18 5.22
N SER A 640 -7.01 6.58 6.24
CA SER A 640 -8.25 5.80 6.14
C SER A 640 -9.38 6.40 6.96
N LEU A 641 -10.62 6.10 6.59
CA LEU A 641 -11.82 6.50 7.34
C LEU A 641 -11.82 6.05 8.81
N GLN A 642 -11.07 5.00 9.15
CA GLN A 642 -10.96 4.53 10.54
C GLN A 642 -10.18 5.51 11.42
N GLN A 643 -9.38 6.41 10.84
CA GLN A 643 -8.63 7.44 11.54
C GLN A 643 -9.46 8.73 11.69
N LYS A 644 -10.70 8.59 12.21
CA LYS A 644 -11.69 9.66 12.24
C LYS A 644 -11.19 10.96 12.90
N GLU A 645 -10.56 10.85 14.05
CA GLU A 645 -10.08 12.05 14.78
C GLU A 645 -8.96 12.75 14.00
N PHE A 646 -8.01 11.99 13.46
CA PHE A 646 -6.99 12.55 12.59
C PHE A 646 -7.58 13.31 11.40
N LEU A 647 -8.58 12.71 10.73
CA LEU A 647 -9.25 13.34 9.59
C LEU A 647 -9.98 14.62 9.98
N LYS A 648 -10.69 14.61 11.10
CA LYS A 648 -11.39 15.81 11.58
C LYS A 648 -10.43 16.96 11.85
N ASP A 649 -9.31 16.69 12.49
CA ASP A 649 -8.32 17.71 12.80
C ASP A 649 -7.64 18.25 11.53
N GLU A 650 -7.27 17.38 10.58
CA GLU A 650 -6.72 17.81 9.27
C GLU A 650 -7.74 18.66 8.50
N ILE A 651 -9.03 18.27 8.47
CA ILE A 651 -10.11 19.03 7.83
C ILE A 651 -10.33 20.39 8.50
N ARG A 652 -10.30 20.48 9.84
CA ARG A 652 -10.43 21.75 10.56
C ARG A 652 -9.34 22.75 10.19
N LEU A 653 -8.11 22.31 10.07
CA LEU A 653 -7.00 23.17 9.65
C LEU A 653 -7.15 23.63 8.20
N ILE A 654 -7.64 22.77 7.32
CA ILE A 654 -7.93 23.10 5.93
C ILE A 654 -9.12 24.09 5.86
N ASP A 655 -10.18 23.88 6.65
CA ASP A 655 -11.29 24.82 6.76
C ASP A 655 -10.79 26.21 7.12
N SER A 656 -9.94 26.33 8.15
CA SER A 656 -9.37 27.61 8.55
C SER A 656 -8.60 28.30 7.42
N ALA A 657 -7.81 27.54 6.66
CA ALA A 657 -7.03 28.05 5.52
C ALA A 657 -7.93 28.50 4.36
N CYS A 658 -9.06 27.84 4.14
CA CYS A 658 -9.99 28.11 3.03
C CYS A 658 -11.05 29.15 3.37
N GLU A 659 -11.65 29.13 4.58
CA GLU A 659 -12.70 30.07 5.02
C GLU A 659 -12.23 31.53 4.98
N ASN A 660 -11.01 31.80 5.43
CA ASN A 660 -10.39 33.13 5.38
C ASN A 660 -10.28 33.70 3.95
N ARG A 661 -10.41 32.87 2.93
CA ARG A 661 -10.27 33.20 1.51
C ARG A 661 -11.55 32.98 0.71
N SER A 662 -12.66 32.62 1.36
CA SER A 662 -13.94 32.26 0.75
C SER A 662 -13.81 31.19 -0.35
N ILE A 663 -12.95 30.19 -0.15
CA ILE A 663 -12.69 29.10 -1.09
C ILE A 663 -13.45 27.87 -0.63
N LEU A 664 -14.29 27.34 -1.52
CA LEU A 664 -14.98 26.05 -1.31
C LEU A 664 -14.05 24.89 -1.67
N TYR A 665 -14.24 23.70 -1.06
CA TYR A 665 -13.39 22.55 -1.40
C TYR A 665 -14.08 21.20 -1.23
N TYR A 666 -13.50 20.16 -1.85
CA TYR A 666 -13.72 18.75 -1.56
C TYR A 666 -12.45 18.11 -1.02
N TYR A 667 -12.63 17.28 0.01
CA TYR A 667 -11.58 16.43 0.56
C TYR A 667 -11.90 14.96 0.26
N ILE A 668 -11.10 14.35 -0.63
CA ILE A 668 -11.34 13.03 -1.20
C ILE A 668 -10.24 12.07 -0.78
N LEU A 669 -10.57 11.06 0.01
CA LEU A 669 -9.67 9.98 0.36
C LEU A 669 -9.53 9.02 -0.82
N VAL A 670 -8.30 8.62 -1.13
CA VAL A 670 -7.99 7.74 -2.25
C VAL A 670 -7.34 6.45 -1.76
N ASN A 671 -7.97 5.32 -2.05
CA ASN A 671 -7.47 4.00 -1.71
C ASN A 671 -7.22 3.15 -2.97
N THR A 672 -5.95 2.93 -3.29
CA THR A 672 -5.51 2.08 -4.41
C THR A 672 -5.35 0.61 -4.02
N LYS A 673 -5.43 0.28 -2.74
CA LYS A 673 -5.29 -1.08 -2.19
C LYS A 673 -6.64 -1.67 -1.80
N THR A 674 -7.63 -1.49 -2.65
CA THR A 674 -8.97 -2.04 -2.43
C THR A 674 -8.96 -3.57 -2.47
N THR A 675 -9.82 -4.16 -1.68
CA THR A 675 -10.05 -5.61 -1.67
C THR A 675 -11.02 -6.05 -2.76
N PHE A 676 -11.76 -5.11 -3.35
CA PHE A 676 -12.71 -5.38 -4.42
C PHE A 676 -12.04 -5.74 -5.73
N LYS A 677 -12.69 -6.66 -6.45
CA LYS A 677 -12.41 -7.03 -7.83
C LYS A 677 -13.72 -7.09 -8.57
N PHE A 678 -13.78 -6.43 -9.72
CA PHE A 678 -14.95 -6.47 -10.60
C PHE A 678 -14.63 -7.26 -11.86
N PHE A 679 -15.62 -8.01 -12.33
CA PHE A 679 -15.50 -8.86 -13.52
C PHE A 679 -16.71 -8.67 -14.40
N GLU A 680 -16.51 -8.54 -15.70
CA GLU A 680 -17.57 -8.72 -16.68
C GLU A 680 -17.79 -10.22 -16.88
N LYS A 681 -19.05 -10.63 -16.96
CA LYS A 681 -19.46 -12.01 -17.18
C LYS A 681 -20.20 -12.09 -18.48
N ASP A 682 -19.74 -12.93 -19.40
CA ASP A 682 -20.42 -13.18 -20.66
C ASP A 682 -21.56 -14.23 -20.52
N LYS A 683 -22.28 -14.44 -21.60
CA LYS A 683 -23.37 -15.42 -21.65
C LYS A 683 -22.91 -16.89 -21.50
N TYR A 684 -21.63 -17.15 -21.67
CA TYR A 684 -21.01 -18.47 -21.51
C TYR A 684 -20.36 -18.66 -20.12
N ASN A 685 -20.59 -17.75 -19.20
CA ASN A 685 -19.97 -17.72 -17.86
C ASN A 685 -18.44 -17.53 -17.87
N ASN A 686 -17.86 -16.95 -18.92
CA ASN A 686 -16.49 -16.53 -18.90
C ASN A 686 -16.38 -15.18 -18.17
N TYR A 687 -15.28 -15.01 -17.44
CA TYR A 687 -15.00 -13.78 -16.70
C TYR A 687 -13.83 -13.04 -17.33
N SER A 688 -14.01 -11.75 -17.55
CA SER A 688 -12.98 -10.83 -18.06
C SER A 688 -12.80 -9.63 -17.17
N ASN A 689 -11.68 -8.93 -17.34
CA ASN A 689 -11.50 -7.64 -16.70
C ASN A 689 -12.48 -6.62 -17.29
N PRO A 690 -13.05 -5.73 -16.48
CA PRO A 690 -13.78 -4.60 -17.01
C PRO A 690 -12.83 -3.65 -17.75
N GLY A 691 -13.33 -3.00 -18.78
CA GLY A 691 -12.60 -1.99 -19.54
C GLY A 691 -12.29 -0.73 -18.73
N PRO A 692 -11.43 0.15 -19.27
CA PRO A 692 -11.16 1.45 -18.67
C PRO A 692 -12.41 2.32 -18.66
N GLY A 693 -12.50 3.20 -17.65
CA GLY A 693 -13.65 4.07 -17.46
C GLY A 693 -14.83 3.44 -16.71
N LEU A 694 -14.70 2.18 -16.24
CA LEU A 694 -15.71 1.61 -15.34
C LEU A 694 -15.88 2.46 -14.08
N LEU A 695 -17.12 2.81 -13.78
CA LEU A 695 -17.55 3.48 -12.55
C LEU A 695 -18.56 2.59 -11.82
N ILE A 696 -18.30 2.35 -10.54
CA ILE A 696 -19.27 1.74 -9.62
C ILE A 696 -19.58 2.76 -8.53
N ILE A 697 -20.85 3.08 -8.39
CA ILE A 697 -21.31 4.12 -7.47
C ILE A 697 -22.46 3.63 -6.57
N ASP A 698 -23.01 2.48 -6.90
CA ASP A 698 -24.11 1.84 -6.19
C ASP A 698 -23.88 0.34 -6.05
N GLY A 699 -24.61 -0.27 -5.13
CA GLY A 699 -24.67 -1.73 -4.94
C GLY A 699 -23.56 -2.33 -4.11
N VAL A 700 -22.33 -1.85 -4.24
CA VAL A 700 -21.16 -2.29 -3.44
C VAL A 700 -20.55 -1.16 -2.62
N THR A 701 -21.03 0.05 -2.79
CA THR A 701 -20.59 1.24 -2.05
C THR A 701 -21.21 1.31 -0.66
N ASN A 702 -20.62 2.11 0.20
CA ASN A 702 -21.19 2.34 1.52
C ASN A 702 -22.49 3.15 1.39
N ARG A 703 -23.52 2.74 2.14
CA ARG A 703 -24.84 3.41 2.12
C ARG A 703 -24.81 4.84 2.65
N ASN A 704 -23.96 5.09 3.65
CA ASN A 704 -23.99 6.32 4.43
C ASN A 704 -23.03 7.38 3.91
N PHE A 705 -22.12 7.03 2.99
CA PHE A 705 -21.05 7.93 2.55
C PHE A 705 -21.00 8.03 1.05
N PHE A 706 -20.51 9.17 0.56
CA PHE A 706 -20.25 9.35 -0.86
C PHE A 706 -18.96 8.65 -1.25
N GLU A 707 -19.11 7.43 -1.78
CA GLU A 707 -18.02 6.56 -2.20
C GLU A 707 -18.26 6.06 -3.62
N PHE A 708 -17.20 5.96 -4.40
CA PHE A 708 -17.26 5.39 -5.74
C PHE A 708 -15.94 4.68 -6.10
N TYR A 709 -16.03 3.72 -7.02
CA TYR A 709 -14.88 2.97 -7.53
C TYR A 709 -14.70 3.27 -9.01
N ILE A 710 -13.47 3.51 -9.43
CA ILE A 710 -13.12 3.69 -10.84
C ILE A 710 -12.07 2.65 -11.22
N GLN A 711 -12.23 2.07 -12.41
CA GLN A 711 -11.18 1.32 -13.11
C GLN A 711 -10.63 2.21 -14.24
N PRO A 712 -9.56 2.99 -14.03
CA PRO A 712 -9.10 3.94 -15.03
C PRO A 712 -8.30 3.28 -16.16
N GLN A 713 -7.59 2.20 -15.87
CA GLN A 713 -6.62 1.57 -16.74
C GLN A 713 -7.15 0.28 -17.36
N GLU A 714 -6.78 0.02 -18.59
CA GLU A 714 -6.80 -1.32 -19.15
C GLU A 714 -5.74 -2.20 -18.48
N VAL A 715 -6.10 -3.44 -18.16
CA VAL A 715 -5.22 -4.42 -17.52
C VAL A 715 -4.96 -5.57 -18.49
N THR A 716 -3.72 -5.65 -18.94
CA THR A 716 -3.26 -6.66 -19.92
C THR A 716 -2.78 -7.96 -19.28
N GLN A 717 -2.55 -7.99 -17.97
CA GLN A 717 -2.11 -9.17 -17.25
C GLN A 717 -2.70 -9.22 -15.83
N GLY A 718 -3.34 -10.33 -15.50
CA GLY A 718 -3.97 -10.57 -14.22
C GLY A 718 -5.33 -9.87 -14.08
N SER A 719 -5.82 -9.73 -12.86
CA SER A 719 -7.14 -9.14 -12.58
C SER A 719 -7.04 -7.67 -12.20
N ALA A 720 -7.90 -6.86 -12.77
CA ALA A 720 -8.02 -5.43 -12.50
C ALA A 720 -8.26 -5.15 -11.00
N THR A 721 -7.73 -4.04 -10.54
CA THR A 721 -7.98 -3.55 -9.18
C THR A 721 -8.48 -2.11 -9.28
N PRO A 722 -9.73 -1.83 -8.97
CA PRO A 722 -10.27 -0.49 -9.01
C PRO A 722 -9.61 0.39 -7.95
N THR A 723 -9.69 1.70 -8.13
CA THR A 723 -9.37 2.68 -7.10
C THR A 723 -10.66 3.14 -6.44
N CYS A 724 -10.67 3.15 -5.11
CA CYS A 724 -11.78 3.69 -4.33
C CYS A 724 -11.51 5.16 -4.02
N PHE A 725 -12.52 5.97 -4.24
CA PHE A 725 -12.57 7.38 -3.89
C PHE A 725 -13.70 7.60 -2.90
N HIS A 726 -13.38 8.21 -1.77
CA HIS A 726 -14.34 8.53 -0.74
C HIS A 726 -14.32 10.04 -0.51
N VAL A 727 -15.41 10.72 -0.87
CA VAL A 727 -15.57 12.15 -0.62
C VAL A 727 -15.90 12.33 0.85
N ALA A 728 -14.88 12.53 1.67
CA ALA A 728 -15.04 12.58 3.12
C ALA A 728 -15.66 13.87 3.60
N TYR A 729 -15.35 15.00 2.95
CA TYR A 729 -15.88 16.30 3.31
C TYR A 729 -15.98 17.21 2.09
N GLY A 730 -16.87 18.20 2.14
CA GLY A 730 -16.91 19.22 1.11
C GLY A 730 -18.19 20.06 1.07
N ASN A 731 -18.02 21.26 0.54
CA ASN A 731 -19.05 22.27 0.37
C ASN A 731 -19.16 22.78 -1.09
N LEU A 732 -18.45 22.13 -2.03
CA LEU A 732 -18.60 22.40 -3.46
C LEU A 732 -19.91 21.80 -3.99
N ASN A 733 -20.62 22.52 -4.83
CA ASN A 733 -21.82 22.02 -5.52
C ASN A 733 -21.40 21.35 -6.86
N PHE A 734 -20.78 20.17 -6.79
CA PHE A 734 -20.26 19.49 -7.96
C PHE A 734 -20.24 17.94 -7.82
N PRO A 735 -21.15 17.32 -7.06
CA PRO A 735 -21.02 15.90 -6.73
C PRO A 735 -21.21 14.99 -7.94
N GLU A 736 -22.07 15.30 -8.87
CA GLU A 736 -22.37 14.46 -10.04
C GLU A 736 -21.15 14.31 -10.95
N MET A 737 -20.40 15.36 -11.17
CA MET A 737 -19.27 15.40 -12.10
C MET A 737 -17.96 14.90 -11.50
N ILE A 738 -17.85 14.79 -10.19
CA ILE A 738 -16.60 14.39 -9.50
C ILE A 738 -16.04 13.07 -10.02
N PRO A 739 -16.83 12.01 -10.24
CA PRO A 739 -16.26 10.75 -10.76
C PRO A 739 -15.62 10.93 -12.15
N LYS A 740 -16.31 11.64 -13.06
CA LYS A 740 -15.78 11.89 -14.41
C LYS A 740 -14.56 12.79 -14.38
N PHE A 741 -14.58 13.88 -13.62
CA PHE A 741 -13.43 14.76 -13.44
C PHE A 741 -12.22 14.03 -12.87
N THR A 742 -12.44 13.17 -11.87
CA THR A 742 -11.38 12.30 -11.29
C THR A 742 -10.79 11.36 -12.34
N TYR A 743 -11.63 10.75 -13.18
CA TYR A 743 -11.21 9.90 -14.27
C TYR A 743 -10.38 10.65 -15.31
N ASP A 744 -10.84 11.83 -15.71
CA ASP A 744 -10.15 12.68 -16.69
C ASP A 744 -8.73 13.05 -16.23
N LEU A 745 -8.56 13.39 -14.97
CA LEU A 745 -7.25 13.69 -14.39
C LEU A 745 -6.30 12.48 -14.37
N CYS A 746 -6.80 11.26 -14.48
CA CYS A 746 -5.97 10.07 -14.58
C CYS A 746 -5.25 9.94 -15.94
N HIS A 747 -5.59 10.75 -16.94
CA HIS A 747 -5.03 10.66 -18.30
C HIS A 747 -3.82 11.56 -18.55
N ILE A 748 -3.57 12.57 -17.70
CA ILE A 748 -2.57 13.62 -17.95
C ILE A 748 -1.32 13.53 -17.04
N TYR A 749 -0.92 12.33 -16.66
CA TYR A 749 0.32 12.13 -15.93
C TYR A 749 1.53 12.12 -16.90
N ALA A 750 2.39 13.14 -16.84
CA ALA A 750 3.46 13.38 -17.81
C ALA A 750 4.48 12.24 -17.93
N ASN A 751 4.67 11.44 -16.88
CA ASN A 751 5.64 10.34 -16.88
C ASN A 751 5.13 9.03 -17.52
N TRP A 752 3.89 9.00 -17.99
CA TRP A 752 3.26 7.83 -18.59
C TRP A 752 2.26 8.23 -19.67
N GLN A 753 2.49 7.74 -20.90
CA GLN A 753 1.51 7.85 -21.97
C GLN A 753 0.41 6.81 -21.78
N GLY A 754 -0.71 7.22 -21.30
CA GLY A 754 -1.83 6.37 -20.98
C GLY A 754 -2.43 6.72 -19.63
N THR A 755 -3.43 5.98 -19.24
CA THR A 755 -4.16 6.24 -18.01
C THR A 755 -3.41 5.70 -16.80
N VAL A 756 -3.37 6.47 -15.72
CA VAL A 756 -2.88 6.03 -14.41
C VAL A 756 -4.05 5.80 -13.45
N ARG A 757 -3.81 5.09 -12.36
CA ARG A 757 -4.87 4.65 -11.43
C ARG A 757 -5.45 5.76 -10.55
N ILE A 758 -4.77 6.89 -10.45
CA ILE A 758 -5.10 8.02 -9.57
C ILE A 758 -4.88 9.33 -10.32
N PRO A 759 -5.53 10.43 -9.94
CA PRO A 759 -5.31 11.74 -10.56
C PRO A 759 -3.84 12.13 -10.65
N ASN A 760 -3.47 12.84 -11.70
CA ASN A 760 -2.09 13.23 -12.00
C ASN A 760 -1.38 13.93 -10.83
N VAL A 761 -2.04 14.88 -10.15
CA VAL A 761 -1.50 15.58 -8.97
C VAL A 761 -1.13 14.63 -7.84
N LEU A 762 -2.02 13.66 -7.55
CA LEU A 762 -1.76 12.66 -6.53
C LEU A 762 -0.66 11.70 -6.96
N LYS A 763 -0.58 11.39 -8.26
CA LYS A 763 0.50 10.55 -8.80
C LYS A 763 1.85 11.27 -8.73
N CYS A 764 1.88 12.57 -8.92
CA CYS A 764 3.05 13.42 -8.70
C CYS A 764 3.44 13.44 -7.21
N ALA A 765 2.49 13.65 -6.30
CA ALA A 765 2.73 13.60 -4.86
C ALA A 765 3.26 12.23 -4.41
N GLU A 766 2.70 11.13 -4.93
CA GLU A 766 3.20 9.77 -4.68
C GLU A 766 4.65 9.59 -5.15
N LYS A 767 5.02 10.17 -6.29
CA LYS A 767 6.39 10.11 -6.80
C LYS A 767 7.33 10.93 -5.93
N LEU A 768 6.95 12.15 -5.58
CA LEU A 768 7.75 13.06 -4.77
C LEU A 768 7.93 12.55 -3.33
N SER A 769 6.88 12.06 -2.67
CA SER A 769 6.95 11.47 -1.32
C SER A 769 7.91 10.29 -1.24
N LYS A 770 7.91 9.42 -2.26
CA LYS A 770 8.85 8.29 -2.38
C LYS A 770 10.29 8.76 -2.65
N MET A 771 10.47 9.81 -3.42
CA MET A 771 11.78 10.41 -3.65
C MET A 771 12.34 11.01 -2.37
N SER A 772 11.54 11.80 -1.65
CA SER A 772 11.87 12.40 -0.37
C SER A 772 12.25 11.34 0.66
N ALA A 773 11.38 10.38 0.92
CA ALA A 773 11.61 9.32 1.90
C ALA A 773 12.87 8.48 1.62
N LYS A 774 13.19 8.22 0.33
CA LYS A 774 14.24 7.27 -0.06
C LYS A 774 15.58 7.92 -0.39
N TYR A 775 15.56 9.08 -1.04
CA TYR A 775 16.76 9.62 -1.69
C TYR A 775 17.14 11.04 -1.25
N MET A 776 16.16 11.93 -1.02
CA MET A 776 16.47 13.35 -0.87
C MET A 776 17.15 13.67 0.48
N ARG A 777 16.68 13.08 1.57
CA ARG A 777 17.22 13.33 2.93
C ARG A 777 17.30 14.81 3.33
N GLY A 778 16.55 15.69 2.67
CA GLY A 778 16.48 17.14 2.87
C GLY A 778 15.29 17.70 2.09
N GLU A 779 14.97 18.96 2.33
CA GLU A 779 13.86 19.63 1.66
C GLU A 779 14.15 19.91 0.17
N LEU A 780 13.06 19.91 -0.63
CA LEU A 780 13.13 20.30 -2.03
C LEU A 780 13.61 21.76 -2.14
N ASN A 781 14.57 22.01 -3.02
CA ASN A 781 15.07 23.35 -3.23
C ASN A 781 13.96 24.27 -3.80
N LYS A 782 13.85 25.49 -3.29
CA LYS A 782 12.83 26.48 -3.68
C LYS A 782 12.76 26.76 -5.18
N ASN A 783 13.89 26.66 -5.88
CA ASN A 783 13.97 26.83 -7.33
C ASN A 783 13.18 25.77 -8.10
N LEU A 784 12.84 24.64 -7.47
CA LEU A 784 12.12 23.51 -8.05
C LEU A 784 10.67 23.36 -7.55
N TYR A 785 10.15 24.34 -6.79
CA TYR A 785 8.77 24.32 -6.35
C TYR A 785 7.77 24.39 -7.51
N LEU A 786 8.19 24.94 -8.65
CA LEU A 786 7.37 24.95 -9.87
C LEU A 786 7.80 23.83 -10.82
N GLY A 787 6.82 23.14 -11.40
CA GLY A 787 7.05 22.09 -12.40
C GLY A 787 7.20 20.69 -11.80
N GLN A 788 7.96 19.80 -12.44
CA GLN A 788 8.02 18.38 -12.12
C GLN A 788 9.46 17.82 -12.12
N ALA A 789 10.42 18.52 -11.54
CA ALA A 789 11.84 18.17 -11.54
C ALA A 789 12.15 16.76 -10.99
N TYR A 790 11.27 16.23 -10.16
CA TYR A 790 11.37 14.92 -9.50
C TYR A 790 10.90 13.72 -10.36
N LEU A 791 10.39 13.92 -11.57
CA LEU A 791 9.95 12.85 -12.47
C LEU A 791 11.03 11.87 -12.90
#